data_d314402aa23ac788931a961c8721043b
#
_entry.id   d314402aa23ac788931a961c8721043b
#
_cell.length_a   1.000
_cell.length_b   1.000
_cell.length_c   1.000
_cell.angle_alpha   90.00
_cell.angle_beta   90.00
_cell.angle_gamma   90.00
#
_symmetry.space_group_name_H-M   'P 1'
#
loop_
_entity.id
_entity.type
_entity.pdbx_description
1 polymer ?
#
loop_
_entity_poly.entity_id
_entity_poly.type
_entity_poly.pdbx_seq_one_letter_code
_entity_poly.pdbx_strand_id
1 'polypeptide(L)'
;MNYIGKEMRRVDGYAKVTGQARYAAEFQIPHLLHGYILTSTIAKGRIVRIDTRAAETAPGVIKVLTHLNSVKPVSDAVKKKGQDLSFRALLDDRIHFSAQPIAVVVASTFEQARHASRLILVDYAAETAHTDFDALLGHAHDPTPDDSPQPRGNPAAAFAAAKVKVEAAYTMPIEHHNPMEPHGGIGYWIGDTLTVINKSQNVHQDREQLAGYFGIPLQQVNVVSLFVGGAFGSCLRPNYYTFLLGTVSKAVGRPVKIVYTRRQMFSGHGYRPYYRVELGLGADAAGKLQAIRYRHVLNTSRIEAFNENDFRNARSLYACANVEDRFEVVETDLPTPQAMRAPGTISQMFGIECAMDELAYALQMDPLQLRLANYAETDPETGKPFSSKALRECYQLGAQTFGWHKRTPEPRSMRDGRLLVGWGMATGTWAAMQMPALARVLLKADDSATVGSATADIGPGTYTVMTLIAAEYLGLDAKRVQFELGDTRLPKAPSQGGSWTTASVGSAIHGAARAIRGKLLELARQDGKAAFRGLDVDAVELVDGQLRPTGKPEAGLDVAELMRQHGLQELEVVHESKPSAERKNYATAAHGAQFIEVKVDPDTGMVQVTRVIEATACGKIINPLASHSQEIGGVVMGIGMALSEGTEVDHRYGRMLNASLADYHVPVNADVHLIETMFVEEDDTIVNPLGVKGMGELGMVGIPAAIANAVFHATGKRIRELPITPDKLIG
;
A
#
# COMPACT_ATOMS: atom_id res chain seq x y z
N MET A 1 -23.41 22.17 -7.72
CA MET A 1 -23.00 21.00 -8.52
C MET A 1 -22.80 19.83 -7.56
N ASN A 2 -22.97 18.61 -8.02
CA ASN A 2 -22.72 17.43 -7.17
C ASN A 2 -21.65 16.59 -7.87
N TYR A 3 -20.46 16.52 -7.28
CA TYR A 3 -19.30 15.81 -7.83
C TYR A 3 -19.08 14.44 -7.21
N ILE A 4 -19.40 14.28 -5.92
CA ILE A 4 -19.20 13.03 -5.19
C ILE A 4 -20.16 11.95 -5.75
N GLY A 5 -19.62 10.78 -6.06
CA GLY A 5 -20.36 9.67 -6.66
C GLY A 5 -20.49 9.72 -8.19
N LYS A 6 -19.93 10.76 -8.84
CA LYS A 6 -19.91 10.86 -10.30
C LYS A 6 -18.55 10.55 -10.89
N GLU A 7 -18.56 9.91 -12.04
CA GLU A 7 -17.35 9.63 -12.79
C GLU A 7 -16.70 10.92 -13.26
N MET A 8 -15.43 11.08 -12.93
CA MET A 8 -14.60 12.16 -13.45
C MET A 8 -13.25 11.63 -13.89
N ARG A 9 -12.83 12.04 -15.08
CA ARG A 9 -11.49 11.74 -15.59
C ARG A 9 -10.43 12.45 -14.75
N ARG A 10 -9.22 11.89 -14.73
CA ARG A 10 -8.10 12.43 -13.94
C ARG A 10 -7.78 13.88 -14.37
N VAL A 11 -7.75 14.81 -13.41
CA VAL A 11 -7.34 16.21 -13.65
C VAL A 11 -5.87 16.31 -14.07
N ASP A 12 -5.04 15.37 -13.61
CA ASP A 12 -3.62 15.23 -13.91
C ASP A 12 -3.34 14.35 -15.16
N GLY A 13 -4.39 13.81 -15.80
CA GLY A 13 -4.26 12.85 -16.89
C GLY A 13 -3.57 13.44 -18.12
N TYR A 14 -3.91 14.68 -18.49
CA TYR A 14 -3.28 15.37 -19.62
C TYR A 14 -1.77 15.56 -19.42
N ALA A 15 -1.36 16.02 -18.23
CA ALA A 15 0.05 16.20 -17.91
C ALA A 15 0.84 14.87 -17.99
N LYS A 16 0.22 13.76 -17.57
CA LYS A 16 0.84 12.42 -17.62
C LYS A 16 1.01 11.93 -19.06
N VAL A 17 -0.02 11.98 -19.88
CA VAL A 17 0.04 11.43 -21.25
C VAL A 17 0.83 12.31 -22.23
N THR A 18 1.08 13.58 -21.90
CA THR A 18 1.88 14.51 -22.72
C THR A 18 3.33 14.65 -22.22
N GLY A 19 3.72 13.95 -21.13
CA GLY A 19 5.04 14.07 -20.54
C GLY A 19 5.30 15.39 -19.80
N GLN A 20 4.25 16.15 -19.47
CA GLN A 20 4.37 17.36 -18.65
C GLN A 20 4.46 17.06 -17.16
N ALA A 21 3.92 15.91 -16.71
CA ALA A 21 4.12 15.41 -15.36
C ALA A 21 5.60 15.05 -15.16
N ARG A 22 6.24 15.64 -14.16
CA ARG A 22 7.66 15.41 -13.86
C ARG A 22 7.80 14.48 -12.67
N TYR A 23 8.30 13.28 -12.93
CA TYR A 23 8.69 12.30 -11.91
C TYR A 23 10.04 12.66 -11.29
N ALA A 24 10.39 12.05 -10.15
CA ALA A 24 11.52 12.49 -9.34
C ALA A 24 12.86 12.57 -10.10
N ALA A 25 13.13 11.65 -11.01
CA ALA A 25 14.37 11.63 -11.80
C ALA A 25 14.34 12.49 -13.08
N GLU A 26 13.21 13.12 -13.41
CA GLU A 26 13.03 13.86 -14.67
C GLU A 26 13.26 15.36 -14.54
N PHE A 27 13.40 15.85 -13.30
CA PHE A 27 13.70 17.27 -13.09
C PHE A 27 15.06 17.65 -13.70
N GLN A 28 15.10 18.81 -14.34
CA GLN A 28 16.32 19.40 -14.91
C GLN A 28 16.81 20.50 -13.96
N ILE A 29 18.01 20.31 -13.41
CA ILE A 29 18.64 21.25 -12.49
C ILE A 29 19.98 21.65 -13.09
N PRO A 30 20.34 22.96 -13.11
CA PRO A 30 21.63 23.41 -13.62
C PRO A 30 22.80 22.68 -12.94
N HIS A 31 23.80 22.33 -13.72
CA HIS A 31 25.03 21.64 -13.25
C HIS A 31 24.81 20.26 -12.63
N LEU A 32 23.72 19.57 -13.02
CA LEU A 32 23.38 18.24 -12.55
C LEU A 32 24.49 17.22 -12.87
N LEU A 33 24.88 16.42 -11.87
CA LEU A 33 25.74 15.27 -11.97
C LEU A 33 24.94 13.98 -11.83
N HIS A 34 25.56 12.85 -12.20
CA HIS A 34 24.95 11.54 -12.13
C HIS A 34 25.73 10.64 -11.16
N GLY A 35 25.03 10.06 -10.20
CA GLY A 35 25.56 9.06 -9.28
C GLY A 35 25.14 7.66 -9.70
N TYR A 36 26.11 6.71 -9.67
CA TYR A 36 25.83 5.28 -9.84
C TYR A 36 26.28 4.51 -8.60
N ILE A 37 25.39 3.71 -8.05
CA ILE A 37 25.66 2.90 -6.86
C ILE A 37 26.31 1.58 -7.27
N LEU A 38 27.52 1.31 -6.76
CA LEU A 38 28.13 -0.01 -6.80
C LEU A 38 27.64 -0.83 -5.61
N THR A 39 27.25 -2.07 -5.87
CA THR A 39 26.74 -2.99 -4.84
C THR A 39 27.69 -4.16 -4.59
N SER A 40 27.60 -4.76 -3.40
CA SER A 40 28.40 -5.92 -3.02
C SER A 40 28.13 -7.13 -3.92
N THR A 41 29.13 -7.98 -4.09
CA THR A 41 29.03 -9.26 -4.80
C THR A 41 28.89 -10.46 -3.86
N ILE A 42 29.01 -10.22 -2.54
CA ILE A 42 28.79 -11.22 -1.50
C ILE A 42 27.54 -10.86 -0.69
N ALA A 43 26.95 -11.86 -0.02
CA ALA A 43 25.77 -11.67 0.80
C ALA A 43 26.09 -11.32 2.27
N LYS A 44 27.25 -11.73 2.78
CA LYS A 44 27.66 -11.48 4.16
C LYS A 44 29.17 -11.47 4.27
N GLY A 45 29.71 -10.63 5.16
CA GLY A 45 31.15 -10.54 5.42
C GLY A 45 31.63 -9.11 5.59
N ARG A 46 32.87 -8.86 5.12
CA ARG A 46 33.52 -7.54 5.20
C ARG A 46 34.29 -7.20 3.93
N ILE A 47 34.41 -5.91 3.65
CA ILE A 47 35.33 -5.38 2.66
C ILE A 47 36.71 -5.34 3.31
N VAL A 48 37.65 -6.15 2.79
CA VAL A 48 39.06 -6.16 3.23
C VAL A 48 39.81 -5.01 2.58
N ARG A 49 39.54 -4.78 1.30
CA ARG A 49 40.15 -3.71 0.50
C ARG A 49 39.16 -3.24 -0.56
N ILE A 50 39.13 -1.93 -0.78
CA ILE A 50 38.44 -1.30 -1.92
C ILE A 50 39.41 -0.36 -2.62
N ASP A 51 39.70 -0.63 -3.89
CA ASP A 51 40.61 0.17 -4.71
C ASP A 51 39.81 0.98 -5.73
N THR A 52 39.76 2.30 -5.54
CA THR A 52 38.97 3.25 -6.35
C THR A 52 39.83 4.01 -7.39
N ARG A 53 41.14 3.86 -7.40
CA ARG A 53 42.07 4.69 -8.18
C ARG A 53 41.77 4.71 -9.68
N ALA A 54 41.49 3.56 -10.29
CA ALA A 54 41.13 3.47 -11.69
C ALA A 54 39.81 4.17 -12.00
N ALA A 55 38.85 4.09 -11.08
CA ALA A 55 37.52 4.77 -11.21
C ALA A 55 37.70 6.29 -11.06
N GLU A 56 38.50 6.76 -10.11
CA GLU A 56 38.71 8.19 -9.84
C GLU A 56 39.39 8.92 -11.01
N THR A 57 40.23 8.22 -11.77
CA THR A 57 40.95 8.77 -12.93
C THR A 57 40.18 8.59 -14.24
N ALA A 58 39.05 7.89 -14.24
CA ALA A 58 38.23 7.66 -15.43
C ALA A 58 37.60 8.97 -15.96
N PRO A 59 37.50 9.14 -17.29
CA PRO A 59 36.98 10.37 -17.89
C PRO A 59 35.57 10.76 -17.35
N GLY A 60 35.44 12.03 -16.95
CA GLY A 60 34.18 12.60 -16.49
C GLY A 60 33.79 12.26 -15.04
N VAL A 61 34.58 11.46 -14.33
CA VAL A 61 34.39 11.17 -12.91
C VAL A 61 34.77 12.40 -12.06
N ILE A 62 33.92 12.76 -11.15
CA ILE A 62 34.07 13.89 -10.24
C ILE A 62 34.52 13.39 -8.86
N LYS A 63 33.90 12.29 -8.38
CA LYS A 63 34.19 11.73 -7.05
C LYS A 63 33.74 10.29 -6.95
N VAL A 64 34.49 9.52 -6.15
CA VAL A 64 34.08 8.19 -5.69
C VAL A 64 33.95 8.21 -4.17
N LEU A 65 32.79 7.78 -3.68
CA LEU A 65 32.50 7.68 -2.24
C LEU A 65 32.38 6.21 -1.85
N THR A 66 33.03 5.87 -0.74
CA THR A 66 32.99 4.55 -0.10
C THR A 66 32.84 4.73 1.41
N HIS A 67 32.84 3.65 2.18
CA HIS A 67 32.84 3.72 3.65
C HIS A 67 34.08 4.46 4.24
N LEU A 68 35.15 4.61 3.47
CA LEU A 68 36.39 5.28 3.91
C LEU A 68 36.31 6.80 3.87
N ASN A 69 35.48 7.38 3.01
CA ASN A 69 35.43 8.83 2.76
C ASN A 69 33.99 9.40 2.71
N SER A 70 32.98 8.61 3.07
CA SER A 70 31.59 9.06 3.12
C SER A 70 31.31 9.93 4.33
N VAL A 71 30.36 10.86 4.19
CA VAL A 71 29.83 11.62 5.33
C VAL A 71 29.09 10.65 6.26
N LYS A 72 29.46 10.66 7.52
CA LYS A 72 28.82 9.84 8.54
C LYS A 72 27.60 10.56 9.11
N PRO A 73 26.54 9.86 9.52
CA PRO A 73 25.42 10.47 10.24
C PRO A 73 25.90 11.08 11.56
N VAL A 74 25.27 12.21 11.94
CA VAL A 74 25.69 12.98 13.12
C VAL A 74 25.31 12.30 14.44
N SER A 75 24.30 11.43 14.44
CA SER A 75 23.91 10.68 15.63
C SER A 75 23.28 9.34 15.32
N ASP A 76 23.51 8.35 16.21
CA ASP A 76 22.72 7.12 16.33
C ASP A 76 21.28 7.38 16.85
N ALA A 77 20.93 8.64 17.13
CA ALA A 77 19.68 9.06 17.76
C ALA A 77 18.43 8.88 16.89
N VAL A 78 18.58 8.40 15.66
CA VAL A 78 17.46 8.00 14.79
C VAL A 78 16.86 6.65 15.19
N LYS A 79 17.35 6.03 16.25
CA LYS A 79 16.76 4.82 16.87
C LYS A 79 15.52 5.17 17.69
N LYS A 80 14.49 5.75 17.08
CA LYS A 80 13.16 5.77 17.69
C LYS A 80 12.44 4.47 17.37
N LYS A 81 12.07 3.78 18.46
CA LYS A 81 11.29 2.53 18.49
C LYS A 81 10.30 2.42 17.31
N GLY A 82 10.53 1.47 16.42
CA GLY A 82 9.50 0.92 15.53
C GLY A 82 9.30 1.59 14.17
N GLN A 83 10.06 2.61 13.78
CA GLN A 83 9.84 3.32 12.51
C GLN A 83 11.09 3.57 11.65
N ASP A 84 12.27 3.15 12.08
CA ASP A 84 13.50 3.62 11.49
C ASP A 84 14.28 2.52 10.77
N LEU A 85 14.65 2.80 9.51
CA LEU A 85 15.75 2.13 8.86
C LEU A 85 17.02 2.37 9.65
N SER A 86 17.49 1.36 10.37
CA SER A 86 18.75 1.43 11.10
C SER A 86 19.95 1.30 10.15
N PHE A 87 19.76 0.57 9.04
CA PHE A 87 20.83 0.42 8.05
C PHE A 87 21.09 1.73 7.29
N ARG A 88 22.36 2.12 7.24
CA ARG A 88 22.86 3.25 6.46
C ARG A 88 23.98 2.78 5.56
N ALA A 89 23.85 3.00 4.25
CA ALA A 89 24.88 2.65 3.30
C ALA A 89 26.17 3.45 3.54
N LEU A 90 27.31 2.82 3.27
CA LEU A 90 28.66 3.41 3.38
C LEU A 90 29.08 3.83 4.81
N LEU A 91 28.51 3.24 5.85
CA LEU A 91 28.91 3.52 7.23
C LEU A 91 30.24 2.88 7.61
N ASP A 92 30.37 1.61 7.28
CA ASP A 92 31.48 0.75 7.63
C ASP A 92 31.81 -0.26 6.52
N ASP A 93 32.70 -1.19 6.80
CA ASP A 93 33.14 -2.25 5.90
C ASP A 93 32.26 -3.50 5.89
N ARG A 94 31.18 -3.54 6.70
CA ARG A 94 30.32 -4.74 6.83
C ARG A 94 29.37 -4.90 5.67
N ILE A 95 29.22 -6.14 5.24
CA ILE A 95 28.21 -6.58 4.28
C ILE A 95 27.20 -7.46 5.02
N HIS A 96 25.93 -7.06 4.98
CA HIS A 96 24.84 -7.70 5.70
C HIS A 96 23.91 -8.48 4.76
N PHE A 97 23.84 -8.11 3.49
CA PHE A 97 23.00 -8.76 2.49
C PHE A 97 23.57 -8.59 1.08
N SER A 98 23.18 -9.46 0.17
CA SER A 98 23.60 -9.41 -1.24
C SER A 98 23.15 -8.13 -1.92
N ALA A 99 24.02 -7.55 -2.74
CA ALA A 99 23.81 -6.30 -3.45
C ALA A 99 23.61 -5.06 -2.53
N GLN A 100 24.14 -5.10 -1.30
CA GLN A 100 24.26 -3.92 -0.43
C GLN A 100 25.08 -2.83 -1.11
N PRO A 101 24.67 -1.53 -1.05
CA PRO A 101 25.46 -0.42 -1.56
C PRO A 101 26.82 -0.29 -0.85
N ILE A 102 27.93 -0.28 -1.61
CA ILE A 102 29.30 -0.21 -1.07
C ILE A 102 30.12 0.97 -1.58
N ALA A 103 29.71 1.56 -2.72
CA ALA A 103 30.32 2.79 -3.25
C ALA A 103 29.30 3.57 -4.08
N VAL A 104 29.53 4.87 -4.23
CA VAL A 104 28.83 5.72 -5.20
C VAL A 104 29.86 6.44 -6.05
N VAL A 105 29.78 6.27 -7.38
CA VAL A 105 30.57 7.02 -8.36
C VAL A 105 29.75 8.17 -8.86
N VAL A 106 30.25 9.39 -8.76
CA VAL A 106 29.63 10.61 -9.28
C VAL A 106 30.41 11.06 -10.52
N ALA A 107 29.69 11.24 -11.64
CA ALA A 107 30.28 11.66 -12.91
C ALA A 107 29.39 12.65 -13.66
N SER A 108 29.87 13.20 -14.74
CA SER A 108 29.15 14.15 -15.62
C SER A 108 27.94 13.52 -16.32
N THR A 109 28.01 12.21 -16.64
CA THR A 109 26.90 11.44 -17.22
C THR A 109 26.68 10.13 -16.49
N PHE A 110 25.50 9.55 -16.64
CA PHE A 110 25.15 8.24 -16.08
C PHE A 110 26.08 7.12 -16.60
N GLU A 111 26.38 7.15 -17.90
CA GLU A 111 27.24 6.14 -18.55
C GLU A 111 28.65 6.18 -18.01
N GLN A 112 29.20 7.37 -17.79
CA GLN A 112 30.54 7.55 -17.18
C GLN A 112 30.56 7.03 -15.74
N ALA A 113 29.55 7.37 -14.93
CA ALA A 113 29.43 6.88 -13.55
C ALA A 113 29.32 5.34 -13.51
N ARG A 114 28.47 4.78 -14.37
CA ARG A 114 28.27 3.34 -14.50
C ARG A 114 29.53 2.62 -15.00
N HIS A 115 30.23 3.17 -15.99
CA HIS A 115 31.49 2.59 -16.48
C HIS A 115 32.54 2.60 -15.39
N ALA A 116 32.76 3.74 -14.77
CA ALA A 116 33.79 3.90 -13.73
C ALA A 116 33.52 3.02 -12.50
N SER A 117 32.26 2.78 -12.15
CA SER A 117 31.92 1.88 -11.04
C SER A 117 32.45 0.46 -11.24
N ARG A 118 32.58 -0.01 -12.50
CA ARG A 118 33.12 -1.34 -12.84
C ARG A 118 34.66 -1.43 -12.75
N LEU A 119 35.33 -0.28 -12.63
CA LEU A 119 36.76 -0.21 -12.45
C LEU A 119 37.20 -0.29 -10.99
N ILE A 120 36.23 -0.23 -10.06
CA ILE A 120 36.49 -0.40 -8.62
C ILE A 120 36.74 -1.88 -8.33
N LEU A 121 37.88 -2.17 -7.73
CA LEU A 121 38.24 -3.52 -7.30
C LEU A 121 37.96 -3.67 -5.80
N VAL A 122 37.28 -4.75 -5.42
CA VAL A 122 36.89 -5.01 -4.03
C VAL A 122 37.30 -6.43 -3.65
N ASP A 123 38.13 -6.54 -2.60
CA ASP A 123 38.46 -7.79 -1.96
C ASP A 123 37.59 -7.98 -0.70
N TYR A 124 37.00 -9.14 -0.57
CA TYR A 124 36.10 -9.46 0.52
C TYR A 124 36.61 -10.61 1.41
N ALA A 125 36.36 -10.52 2.71
CA ALA A 125 36.31 -11.67 3.60
C ALA A 125 34.87 -12.12 3.71
N ALA A 126 34.47 -13.12 2.91
CA ALA A 126 33.10 -13.61 2.87
C ALA A 126 32.78 -14.51 4.09
N GLU A 127 31.59 -14.38 4.61
CA GLU A 127 30.99 -15.22 5.65
C GLU A 127 29.80 -16.00 5.07
N THR A 128 29.41 -17.09 5.75
CA THR A 128 28.20 -17.84 5.35
C THR A 128 26.95 -17.02 5.65
N ALA A 129 26.14 -16.81 4.60
CA ALA A 129 24.83 -16.16 4.74
C ALA A 129 23.73 -17.21 4.98
N HIS A 130 22.84 -16.91 5.89
CA HIS A 130 21.68 -17.75 6.21
C HIS A 130 20.42 -17.09 5.65
N THR A 131 19.96 -17.54 4.50
CA THR A 131 18.85 -16.94 3.74
C THR A 131 17.66 -17.88 3.54
N ASP A 132 17.83 -19.18 3.86
CA ASP A 132 16.81 -20.21 3.71
C ASP A 132 15.84 -20.15 4.90
N PHE A 133 14.60 -19.75 4.64
CA PHE A 133 13.55 -19.62 5.63
C PHE A 133 13.20 -20.99 6.28
N ASP A 134 13.05 -22.04 5.46
CA ASP A 134 12.62 -23.34 5.96
C ASP A 134 13.71 -24.00 6.82
N ALA A 135 14.97 -23.83 6.44
CA ALA A 135 16.11 -24.28 7.24
C ALA A 135 16.20 -23.55 8.60
N LEU A 136 15.70 -22.33 8.69
CA LEU A 136 15.73 -21.49 9.88
C LEU A 136 14.41 -21.51 10.68
N LEU A 137 13.37 -22.20 10.21
CA LEU A 137 12.04 -22.19 10.82
C LEU A 137 12.05 -22.62 12.29
N GLY A 138 12.99 -23.50 12.68
CA GLY A 138 13.19 -23.90 14.07
C GLY A 138 13.68 -22.79 15.02
N HIS A 139 14.09 -21.62 14.47
CA HIS A 139 14.51 -20.44 15.22
C HIS A 139 13.45 -19.33 15.20
N ALA A 140 12.23 -19.62 14.69
CA ALA A 140 11.14 -18.67 14.71
C ALA A 140 10.81 -18.23 16.15
N HIS A 141 10.54 -16.94 16.33
CA HIS A 141 10.21 -16.35 17.63
C HIS A 141 9.20 -15.22 17.48
N ASP A 142 8.46 -14.95 18.55
CA ASP A 142 7.56 -13.82 18.64
C ASP A 142 8.39 -12.53 18.83
N PRO A 143 8.33 -11.57 17.88
CA PRO A 143 9.09 -10.33 17.98
C PRO A 143 8.45 -9.29 18.92
N THR A 144 7.19 -9.47 19.31
CA THR A 144 6.40 -8.55 20.15
C THR A 144 5.56 -9.29 21.20
N PRO A 145 6.17 -10.11 22.07
CA PRO A 145 5.43 -11.00 22.98
C PRO A 145 4.48 -10.24 23.91
N ASP A 146 4.79 -9.00 24.27
CA ASP A 146 3.94 -8.16 25.13
C ASP A 146 2.68 -7.66 24.42
N ASP A 147 2.68 -7.62 23.08
CA ASP A 147 1.56 -7.16 22.24
C ASP A 147 0.76 -8.33 21.65
N SER A 148 1.21 -9.58 21.84
CA SER A 148 0.56 -10.76 21.27
C SER A 148 -0.73 -11.12 22.00
N PRO A 149 -1.83 -11.34 21.27
CA PRO A 149 -3.13 -11.58 21.88
C PRO A 149 -3.18 -12.95 22.60
N GLN A 150 -3.79 -12.96 23.76
CA GLN A 150 -4.06 -14.22 24.44
C GLN A 150 -5.10 -15.05 23.68
N PRO A 151 -5.07 -16.39 23.76
CA PRO A 151 -6.12 -17.22 23.18
C PRO A 151 -7.51 -16.83 23.71
N ARG A 152 -8.49 -16.77 22.81
CA ARG A 152 -9.90 -16.62 23.18
C ARG A 152 -10.51 -18.01 23.38
N GLY A 153 -11.23 -18.25 24.48
CA GLY A 153 -11.82 -19.54 24.80
C GLY A 153 -10.77 -20.63 25.08
N ASN A 154 -11.05 -21.85 24.63
CA ASN A 154 -10.13 -22.99 24.72
C ASN A 154 -9.93 -23.66 23.36
N PRO A 155 -9.10 -23.07 22.48
CA PRO A 155 -8.94 -23.52 21.10
C PRO A 155 -8.45 -24.97 20.97
N ALA A 156 -7.57 -25.41 21.83
CA ALA A 156 -7.02 -26.77 21.80
C ALA A 156 -8.09 -27.82 22.11
N ALA A 157 -8.85 -27.64 23.18
CA ALA A 157 -9.91 -28.55 23.56
C ALA A 157 -11.08 -28.52 22.54
N ALA A 158 -11.47 -27.32 22.08
CA ALA A 158 -12.53 -27.18 21.09
C ALA A 158 -12.14 -27.82 19.75
N PHE A 159 -10.90 -27.65 19.29
CA PHE A 159 -10.39 -28.31 18.11
C PHE A 159 -10.35 -29.84 18.28
N ALA A 160 -9.88 -30.35 19.42
CA ALA A 160 -9.87 -31.79 19.69
C ALA A 160 -11.27 -32.41 19.62
N ALA A 161 -12.30 -31.70 20.12
CA ALA A 161 -13.69 -32.13 20.16
C ALA A 161 -14.46 -31.93 18.86
N ALA A 162 -13.95 -31.10 17.92
CA ALA A 162 -14.63 -30.78 16.65
C ALA A 162 -14.84 -32.05 15.81
N LYS A 163 -16.04 -32.14 15.18
CA LYS A 163 -16.42 -33.30 14.37
C LYS A 163 -15.71 -33.33 13.03
N VAL A 164 -15.55 -32.19 12.40
CA VAL A 164 -14.86 -32.04 11.11
C VAL A 164 -13.69 -31.10 11.33
N LYS A 165 -12.52 -31.49 10.83
CA LYS A 165 -11.25 -30.79 11.04
C LYS A 165 -10.49 -30.65 9.75
N VAL A 166 -9.83 -29.53 9.58
CA VAL A 166 -8.82 -29.28 8.54
C VAL A 166 -7.57 -28.76 9.23
N GLU A 167 -6.44 -29.37 8.96
CA GLU A 167 -5.11 -28.86 9.35
C GLU A 167 -4.25 -28.78 8.09
N ALA A 168 -3.69 -27.62 7.82
CA ALA A 168 -2.87 -27.38 6.64
C ALA A 168 -1.86 -26.26 6.87
N ALA A 169 -0.77 -26.30 6.08
CA ALA A 169 0.18 -25.20 5.97
C ALA A 169 0.11 -24.62 4.57
N TYR A 170 0.17 -23.29 4.49
CA TYR A 170 0.13 -22.53 3.26
C TYR A 170 1.37 -21.63 3.17
N THR A 171 2.00 -21.55 2.00
CA THR A 171 3.24 -20.79 1.82
C THR A 171 3.12 -19.83 0.64
N MET A 172 3.72 -18.68 0.80
CA MET A 172 3.79 -17.63 -0.21
C MET A 172 5.24 -17.17 -0.33
N PRO A 173 5.78 -17.04 -1.55
CA PRO A 173 7.16 -16.65 -1.77
C PRO A 173 7.37 -15.17 -1.45
N ILE A 174 8.64 -14.75 -1.48
CA ILE A 174 9.00 -13.33 -1.53
C ILE A 174 8.46 -12.71 -2.81
N GLU A 175 7.81 -11.55 -2.70
CA GLU A 175 7.32 -10.78 -3.84
C GLU A 175 7.89 -9.36 -3.85
N HIS A 176 8.21 -8.87 -5.06
CA HIS A 176 8.73 -7.51 -5.25
C HIS A 176 7.67 -6.58 -5.82
N HIS A 177 7.63 -5.35 -5.32
CA HIS A 177 6.68 -4.30 -5.73
C HIS A 177 6.73 -3.97 -7.22
N ASN A 178 7.91 -4.04 -7.83
CA ASN A 178 8.20 -3.79 -9.24
C ASN A 178 7.43 -2.60 -9.87
N PRO A 179 7.37 -1.42 -9.22
CA PRO A 179 6.72 -0.26 -9.85
C PRO A 179 7.43 0.10 -11.15
N MET A 180 6.69 0.62 -12.14
CA MET A 180 7.26 0.96 -13.45
C MET A 180 8.31 2.04 -13.36
N GLU A 181 8.09 3.08 -12.55
CA GLU A 181 9.11 4.08 -12.23
C GLU A 181 10.20 3.48 -11.35
N PRO A 182 11.48 3.43 -11.80
CA PRO A 182 12.59 3.05 -10.93
C PRO A 182 12.73 4.01 -9.73
N HIS A 183 13.19 3.51 -8.61
CA HIS A 183 13.53 4.35 -7.48
C HIS A 183 14.69 5.27 -7.82
N GLY A 184 14.53 6.56 -7.53
CA GLY A 184 15.56 7.56 -7.82
C GLY A 184 15.11 8.94 -7.40
N GLY A 185 16.05 9.88 -7.49
CA GLY A 185 15.80 11.26 -7.15
C GLY A 185 17.01 12.15 -7.41
N ILE A 186 16.91 13.39 -6.98
CA ILE A 186 17.95 14.42 -7.09
C ILE A 186 18.14 15.07 -5.73
N GLY A 187 19.39 15.15 -5.25
CA GLY A 187 19.73 15.87 -4.03
C GLY A 187 20.65 17.06 -4.32
N TYR A 188 20.46 18.17 -3.62
CA TYR A 188 21.36 19.32 -3.69
C TYR A 188 21.26 20.19 -2.43
N TRP A 189 22.35 20.92 -2.20
CA TRP A 189 22.48 21.86 -1.08
C TRP A 189 22.55 23.29 -1.59
N ILE A 190 21.88 24.21 -0.91
CA ILE A 190 22.03 25.67 -1.08
C ILE A 190 22.33 26.22 0.32
N GLY A 191 23.58 26.62 0.55
CA GLY A 191 24.07 26.88 1.90
C GLY A 191 23.90 25.64 2.78
N ASP A 192 23.22 25.80 3.91
CA ASP A 192 22.92 24.72 4.86
C ASP A 192 21.56 24.03 4.60
N THR A 193 20.87 24.39 3.53
CA THR A 193 19.55 23.82 3.20
C THR A 193 19.69 22.70 2.19
N LEU A 194 19.22 21.50 2.56
CA LEU A 194 19.12 20.33 1.70
C LEU A 194 17.77 20.31 1.00
N THR A 195 17.76 20.15 -0.32
CA THR A 195 16.56 19.79 -1.09
C THR A 195 16.75 18.42 -1.72
N VAL A 196 15.74 17.56 -1.55
CA VAL A 196 15.67 16.23 -2.17
C VAL A 196 14.37 16.13 -2.97
N ILE A 197 14.49 15.98 -4.29
CA ILE A 197 13.38 15.60 -5.14
C ILE A 197 13.41 14.07 -5.17
N ASN A 198 12.40 13.43 -4.57
CA ASN A 198 12.42 12.01 -4.28
C ASN A 198 11.12 11.32 -4.73
N LYS A 199 11.22 10.04 -5.03
CA LYS A 199 10.05 9.17 -5.12
C LYS A 199 9.63 8.76 -3.70
N SER A 200 8.51 9.30 -3.21
CA SER A 200 8.10 9.15 -1.81
C SER A 200 6.58 8.96 -1.65
N GLN A 201 6.19 8.15 -0.66
CA GLN A 201 4.82 8.05 -0.15
C GLN A 201 4.62 8.91 1.11
N ASN A 202 5.69 9.53 1.65
CA ASN A 202 5.65 10.36 2.85
C ASN A 202 6.80 11.36 2.90
N VAL A 203 6.63 12.49 2.24
CA VAL A 203 7.69 13.53 2.16
C VAL A 203 8.08 14.10 3.52
N HIS A 204 7.16 14.15 4.50
CA HIS A 204 7.47 14.62 5.85
C HIS A 204 8.33 13.62 6.63
N GLN A 205 8.10 12.32 6.48
CA GLN A 205 8.96 11.31 7.09
C GLN A 205 10.36 11.33 6.46
N ASP A 206 10.45 11.45 5.13
CA ASP A 206 11.73 11.62 4.44
C ASP A 206 12.48 12.84 4.99
N ARG A 207 11.79 13.98 5.18
CA ARG A 207 12.35 15.20 5.76
C ARG A 207 12.86 14.98 7.19
N GLU A 208 12.05 14.35 8.05
CA GLU A 208 12.39 14.07 9.44
C GLU A 208 13.64 13.17 9.53
N GLN A 209 13.72 12.13 8.72
CA GLN A 209 14.86 11.21 8.72
C GLN A 209 16.12 11.83 8.11
N LEU A 210 16.00 12.63 7.04
CA LEU A 210 17.13 13.37 6.48
C LEU A 210 17.67 14.41 7.45
N ALA A 211 16.80 15.17 8.13
CA ALA A 211 17.19 16.13 9.14
C ALA A 211 17.95 15.47 10.29
N GLY A 212 17.45 14.32 10.78
CA GLY A 212 18.13 13.52 11.80
C GLY A 212 19.47 12.97 11.33
N TYR A 213 19.55 12.47 10.09
CA TYR A 213 20.78 11.92 9.52
C TYR A 213 21.90 12.97 9.41
N PHE A 214 21.57 14.18 8.93
CA PHE A 214 22.55 15.26 8.75
C PHE A 214 22.71 16.16 9.98
N GLY A 215 21.88 15.99 11.03
CA GLY A 215 21.93 16.81 12.24
C GLY A 215 21.57 18.27 11.99
N ILE A 216 20.63 18.55 11.08
CA ILE A 216 20.18 19.90 10.72
C ILE A 216 18.71 20.10 11.09
N PRO A 217 18.27 21.36 11.31
CA PRO A 217 16.87 21.66 11.59
C PRO A 217 15.92 21.19 10.48
N LEU A 218 14.69 20.78 10.84
CA LEU A 218 13.66 20.37 9.87
C LEU A 218 13.42 21.40 8.78
N GLN A 219 13.47 22.69 9.13
CA GLN A 219 13.26 23.81 8.22
C GLN A 219 14.34 23.94 7.14
N GLN A 220 15.50 23.31 7.35
CA GLN A 220 16.59 23.25 6.39
C GLN A 220 16.54 22.02 5.49
N VAL A 221 15.47 21.22 5.55
CA VAL A 221 15.26 20.09 4.65
C VAL A 221 13.95 20.25 3.89
N ASN A 222 14.02 20.28 2.56
CA ASN A 222 12.88 20.25 1.66
C ASN A 222 12.84 18.92 0.92
N VAL A 223 11.68 18.27 0.91
CA VAL A 223 11.44 17.06 0.12
C VAL A 223 10.25 17.29 -0.81
N VAL A 224 10.42 16.93 -2.09
CA VAL A 224 9.42 17.11 -3.14
C VAL A 224 9.20 15.80 -3.87
N SER A 225 7.92 15.40 -4.04
CA SER A 225 7.47 14.19 -4.72
C SER A 225 6.12 14.45 -5.40
N LEU A 226 6.11 15.13 -6.54
CA LEU A 226 4.88 15.59 -7.18
C LEU A 226 4.11 14.45 -7.86
N PHE A 227 4.82 13.55 -8.55
CA PHE A 227 4.24 12.40 -9.24
C PHE A 227 5.03 11.15 -8.89
N VAL A 228 4.33 10.04 -8.71
CA VAL A 228 4.91 8.72 -8.42
C VAL A 228 4.37 7.69 -9.41
N GLY A 229 5.27 7.07 -10.17
CA GLY A 229 4.97 6.09 -11.22
C GLY A 229 4.76 4.67 -10.69
N GLY A 230 3.87 4.52 -9.70
CA GLY A 230 3.62 3.32 -8.92
C GLY A 230 4.54 3.19 -7.72
N ALA A 231 4.03 2.68 -6.62
CA ALA A 231 4.80 2.43 -5.41
C ALA A 231 4.46 1.10 -4.75
N PHE A 232 3.18 0.82 -4.53
CA PHE A 232 2.67 -0.40 -3.89
C PHE A 232 3.18 -0.64 -2.46
N GLY A 233 3.77 0.38 -1.81
CA GLY A 233 4.41 0.31 -0.51
C GLY A 233 5.93 0.55 -0.53
N SER A 234 6.60 0.43 -1.67
CA SER A 234 8.06 0.49 -1.80
C SER A 234 8.70 1.82 -1.38
N CYS A 235 7.90 2.89 -1.19
CA CYS A 235 8.35 4.22 -0.80
C CYS A 235 7.68 4.71 0.49
N LEU A 236 7.14 3.83 1.32
CA LEU A 236 6.54 4.20 2.61
C LEU A 236 7.56 4.77 3.59
N ARG A 237 8.82 4.42 3.42
CA ARG A 237 9.97 4.93 4.17
C ARG A 237 11.09 5.32 3.20
N PRO A 238 12.03 6.22 3.59
CA PRO A 238 13.17 6.57 2.76
C PRO A 238 13.99 5.34 2.39
N ASN A 239 14.34 5.21 1.13
CA ASN A 239 15.23 4.16 0.66
C ASN A 239 16.71 4.52 0.88
N TYR A 240 17.62 3.58 0.74
CA TYR A 240 19.04 3.80 0.97
C TYR A 240 19.62 4.94 0.11
N TYR A 241 19.18 5.05 -1.16
CA TYR A 241 19.63 6.11 -2.06
C TYR A 241 19.18 7.52 -1.61
N THR A 242 18.08 7.65 -0.86
CA THR A 242 17.58 8.93 -0.38
C THR A 242 18.61 9.64 0.51
N PHE A 243 19.26 8.89 1.41
CA PHE A 243 20.35 9.42 2.23
C PHE A 243 21.61 9.68 1.41
N LEU A 244 21.89 8.81 0.44
CA LEU A 244 23.04 8.98 -0.46
C LEU A 244 22.91 10.24 -1.33
N LEU A 245 21.70 10.64 -1.75
CA LEU A 245 21.48 11.90 -2.49
C LEU A 245 22.00 13.11 -1.72
N GLY A 246 21.65 13.24 -0.44
CA GLY A 246 22.16 14.30 0.41
C GLY A 246 23.66 14.20 0.66
N THR A 247 24.17 12.97 0.90
CA THR A 247 25.58 12.68 1.17
C THR A 247 26.48 13.03 -0.02
N VAL A 248 26.14 12.53 -1.20
CA VAL A 248 26.99 12.74 -2.40
C VAL A 248 26.92 14.18 -2.90
N SER A 249 25.72 14.83 -2.87
CA SER A 249 25.59 16.22 -3.28
C SER A 249 26.36 17.17 -2.36
N LYS A 250 26.42 16.88 -1.05
CA LYS A 250 27.26 17.62 -0.10
C LYS A 250 28.74 17.45 -0.40
N ALA A 251 29.15 16.22 -0.71
CA ALA A 251 30.54 15.88 -0.98
C ALA A 251 31.11 16.51 -2.27
N VAL A 252 30.25 16.78 -3.28
CA VAL A 252 30.67 17.37 -4.58
C VAL A 252 30.27 18.84 -4.73
N GLY A 253 29.45 19.39 -3.80
CA GLY A 253 28.96 20.78 -3.86
C GLY A 253 28.10 21.09 -5.07
N ARG A 254 27.44 20.08 -5.67
CA ARG A 254 26.60 20.20 -6.88
C ARG A 254 25.40 19.27 -6.79
N PRO A 255 24.30 19.54 -7.53
CA PRO A 255 23.17 18.62 -7.63
C PRO A 255 23.61 17.26 -8.18
N VAL A 256 23.09 16.17 -7.57
CA VAL A 256 23.38 14.80 -8.01
C VAL A 256 22.06 14.04 -8.16
N LYS A 257 21.92 13.37 -9.30
CA LYS A 257 20.85 12.42 -9.61
C LYS A 257 21.33 10.99 -9.35
N ILE A 258 20.57 10.21 -8.61
CA ILE A 258 20.78 8.75 -8.48
C ILE A 258 19.48 8.07 -8.92
N VAL A 259 19.57 7.06 -9.77
CA VAL A 259 18.45 6.20 -10.19
C VAL A 259 18.89 4.76 -10.11
N TYR A 260 18.10 3.93 -9.44
CA TYR A 260 18.33 2.48 -9.40
C TYR A 260 18.08 1.85 -10.77
N THR A 261 18.90 0.90 -11.15
CA THR A 261 18.54 -0.06 -12.19
C THR A 261 17.44 -1.00 -11.67
N ARG A 262 16.70 -1.66 -12.57
CA ARG A 262 15.70 -2.66 -12.15
C ARG A 262 16.28 -3.71 -11.21
N ARG A 263 17.47 -4.21 -11.50
CA ARG A 263 18.17 -5.18 -10.65
C ARG A 263 18.45 -4.65 -9.24
N GLN A 264 18.89 -3.39 -9.12
CA GLN A 264 19.13 -2.77 -7.81
C GLN A 264 17.87 -2.58 -7.00
N MET A 265 16.69 -2.52 -7.63
CA MET A 265 15.42 -2.41 -6.93
C MET A 265 15.07 -3.67 -6.12
N PHE A 266 15.55 -4.84 -6.52
CA PHE A 266 15.29 -6.08 -5.78
C PHE A 266 15.96 -6.13 -4.40
N SER A 267 17.06 -5.40 -4.20
CA SER A 267 17.76 -5.33 -2.90
C SER A 267 17.72 -3.95 -2.25
N GLY A 268 17.25 -2.94 -2.98
CA GLY A 268 17.41 -1.53 -2.61
C GLY A 268 16.24 -0.92 -1.83
N HIS A 269 15.07 -1.57 -1.75
CA HIS A 269 13.87 -0.98 -1.14
C HIS A 269 12.96 -1.94 -0.37
N GLY A 270 13.33 -3.20 -0.25
CA GLY A 270 12.54 -4.22 0.44
C GLY A 270 11.56 -4.95 -0.49
N TYR A 271 10.77 -5.83 0.08
CA TYR A 271 9.91 -6.81 -0.60
C TYR A 271 8.83 -7.30 0.36
N ARG A 272 7.72 -7.89 -0.13
CA ARG A 272 6.79 -8.68 0.68
C ARG A 272 7.54 -9.89 1.22
N PRO A 273 7.55 -10.13 2.53
CA PRO A 273 8.26 -11.27 3.11
C PRO A 273 7.72 -12.61 2.62
N TYR A 274 8.55 -13.64 2.69
CA TYR A 274 8.07 -15.02 2.62
C TYR A 274 7.15 -15.29 3.80
N TYR A 275 6.01 -15.91 3.54
CA TYR A 275 5.00 -16.25 4.54
C TYR A 275 4.76 -17.75 4.62
N ARG A 276 4.65 -18.27 5.84
CA ARG A 276 4.11 -19.58 6.15
C ARG A 276 2.96 -19.41 7.13
N VAL A 277 1.80 -19.92 6.75
CA VAL A 277 0.58 -19.94 7.57
C VAL A 277 0.25 -21.39 7.91
N GLU A 278 0.18 -21.73 9.19
CA GLU A 278 -0.27 -23.02 9.69
C GLU A 278 -1.63 -22.82 10.32
N LEU A 279 -2.63 -23.56 9.84
CA LEU A 279 -4.01 -23.34 10.21
C LEU A 279 -4.72 -24.65 10.57
N GLY A 280 -5.43 -24.66 11.72
CA GLY A 280 -6.36 -25.68 12.13
C GLY A 280 -7.76 -25.11 12.26
N LEU A 281 -8.71 -25.58 11.45
CA LEU A 281 -10.13 -25.25 11.56
C LEU A 281 -10.91 -26.46 12.05
N GLY A 282 -11.67 -26.29 13.13
CA GLY A 282 -12.60 -27.29 13.65
C GLY A 282 -14.04 -26.81 13.56
N ALA A 283 -14.95 -27.66 13.06
CA ALA A 283 -16.37 -27.35 12.96
C ALA A 283 -17.25 -28.49 13.50
N ASP A 284 -18.50 -28.17 13.81
CA ASP A 284 -19.55 -29.16 14.03
C ASP A 284 -20.14 -29.68 12.71
N ALA A 285 -21.08 -30.61 12.76
CA ALA A 285 -21.70 -31.18 11.58
C ALA A 285 -22.57 -30.21 10.79
N ALA A 286 -22.98 -29.08 11.38
CA ALA A 286 -23.74 -28.01 10.72
C ALA A 286 -22.81 -26.93 10.11
N GLY A 287 -21.49 -27.13 10.18
CA GLY A 287 -20.50 -26.20 9.65
C GLY A 287 -20.21 -24.99 10.54
N LYS A 288 -20.69 -24.97 11.79
CA LYS A 288 -20.35 -23.91 12.75
C LYS A 288 -18.94 -24.12 13.28
N LEU A 289 -18.08 -23.09 13.12
CA LEU A 289 -16.71 -23.08 13.62
C LEU A 289 -16.70 -23.23 15.14
N GLN A 290 -15.97 -24.21 15.61
CA GLN A 290 -15.75 -24.50 17.02
C GLN A 290 -14.38 -24.03 17.48
N ALA A 291 -13.39 -24.07 16.60
CA ALA A 291 -12.03 -23.62 16.87
C ALA A 291 -11.31 -23.11 15.62
N ILE A 292 -10.51 -22.08 15.82
CA ILE A 292 -9.48 -21.60 14.88
C ILE A 292 -8.16 -21.64 15.60
N ARG A 293 -7.19 -22.41 15.07
CA ARG A 293 -5.80 -22.42 15.54
C ARG A 293 -4.96 -21.88 14.39
N TYR A 294 -4.34 -20.74 14.61
CA TYR A 294 -3.65 -19.98 13.59
C TYR A 294 -2.22 -19.67 14.04
N ARG A 295 -1.25 -19.96 13.21
CA ARG A 295 0.14 -19.56 13.37
C ARG A 295 0.64 -19.00 12.05
N HIS A 296 1.14 -17.78 12.03
CA HIS A 296 1.75 -17.20 10.86
C HIS A 296 3.20 -16.80 11.15
N VAL A 297 4.08 -17.16 10.23
CA VAL A 297 5.52 -16.95 10.33
C VAL A 297 6.00 -16.26 9.08
N LEU A 298 6.78 -15.20 9.23
CA LEU A 298 7.40 -14.51 8.08
C LEU A 298 8.92 -14.36 8.26
N ASN A 299 9.64 -14.16 7.14
CA ASN A 299 11.04 -13.79 7.25
C ASN A 299 11.20 -12.29 7.53
N THR A 300 12.17 -11.96 8.38
CA THR A 300 12.63 -10.58 8.59
C THR A 300 14.14 -10.51 8.41
N SER A 301 14.74 -9.33 8.51
CA SER A 301 16.19 -9.18 8.42
C SER A 301 16.84 -9.15 9.81
N ARG A 302 18.14 -9.51 9.84
CA ARG A 302 18.96 -9.39 11.07
C ARG A 302 19.40 -7.97 11.38
N ILE A 303 19.21 -7.04 10.44
CA ILE A 303 19.70 -5.66 10.58
C ILE A 303 18.61 -4.68 11.02
N GLU A 304 17.34 -5.00 10.75
CA GLU A 304 16.20 -4.14 11.04
C GLU A 304 14.98 -5.00 11.38
N ALA A 305 14.26 -4.64 12.44
CA ALA A 305 13.01 -5.31 12.77
C ALA A 305 11.92 -4.87 11.78
N PHE A 306 11.33 -5.84 11.09
CA PHE A 306 10.13 -5.66 10.28
C PHE A 306 9.13 -6.75 10.64
N ASN A 307 7.88 -6.37 10.85
CA ASN A 307 6.79 -7.29 11.12
C ASN A 307 5.48 -6.84 10.47
N GLU A 308 4.57 -7.77 10.27
CA GLU A 308 3.21 -7.56 9.76
C GLU A 308 2.21 -8.35 10.64
N ASN A 309 2.15 -8.02 11.93
CA ASN A 309 1.37 -8.69 12.96
C ASN A 309 -0.11 -8.26 12.98
N ASP A 310 -0.85 -8.49 11.90
CA ASP A 310 -2.30 -8.23 11.87
C ASP A 310 -3.10 -9.44 12.37
N PHE A 311 -3.52 -9.41 13.64
CA PHE A 311 -4.31 -10.47 14.26
C PHE A 311 -5.81 -10.45 13.93
N ARG A 312 -6.31 -9.42 13.23
CA ARG A 312 -7.75 -9.25 12.98
C ARG A 312 -8.34 -10.32 12.06
N ASN A 313 -7.55 -10.81 11.10
CA ASN A 313 -8.05 -11.70 10.07
C ASN A 313 -8.58 -13.03 10.64
N ALA A 314 -7.81 -13.71 11.49
CA ALA A 314 -8.23 -14.96 12.12
C ALA A 314 -9.24 -14.73 13.26
N ARG A 315 -9.17 -13.59 13.94
CA ARG A 315 -9.92 -13.33 15.17
C ARG A 315 -11.27 -12.65 14.97
N SER A 316 -11.45 -11.89 13.87
CA SER A 316 -12.63 -11.03 13.67
C SER A 316 -13.44 -11.33 12.42
N LEU A 317 -12.89 -12.05 11.43
CA LEU A 317 -13.58 -12.26 10.15
C LEU A 317 -14.81 -13.18 10.29
N TYR A 318 -14.64 -14.33 10.95
CA TYR A 318 -15.67 -15.34 11.17
C TYR A 318 -16.03 -15.48 12.64
N ALA A 319 -17.29 -15.78 12.90
CA ALA A 319 -17.78 -16.06 14.25
C ALA A 319 -17.19 -17.39 14.75
N CYS A 320 -16.30 -17.31 15.75
CA CYS A 320 -15.73 -18.47 16.43
C CYS A 320 -15.42 -18.08 17.87
N ALA A 321 -15.85 -18.93 18.84
CA ALA A 321 -15.64 -18.66 20.26
C ALA A 321 -14.24 -19.02 20.73
N ASN A 322 -13.54 -19.91 20.03
CA ASN A 322 -12.24 -20.42 20.45
C ASN A 322 -11.20 -20.16 19.37
N VAL A 323 -10.32 -19.18 19.60
CA VAL A 323 -9.31 -18.73 18.63
C VAL A 323 -7.96 -18.60 19.30
N GLU A 324 -6.95 -19.26 18.73
CA GLU A 324 -5.54 -19.03 18.98
C GLU A 324 -4.92 -18.40 17.74
N ASP A 325 -4.18 -17.32 17.92
CA ASP A 325 -3.45 -16.66 16.85
C ASP A 325 -2.04 -16.33 17.32
N ARG A 326 -1.03 -16.87 16.63
CA ARG A 326 0.38 -16.71 16.94
C ARG A 326 1.12 -16.12 15.77
N PHE A 327 1.90 -15.09 16.06
CA PHE A 327 2.79 -14.44 15.11
C PHE A 327 4.24 -14.68 15.47
N GLU A 328 5.04 -15.09 14.49
CA GLU A 328 6.46 -15.32 14.68
C GLU A 328 7.27 -14.81 13.47
N VAL A 329 8.53 -14.53 13.69
CA VAL A 329 9.48 -14.13 12.65
C VAL A 329 10.69 -15.04 12.61
N VAL A 330 11.26 -15.18 11.41
CA VAL A 330 12.55 -15.83 11.16
C VAL A 330 13.53 -14.80 10.62
N GLU A 331 14.62 -14.57 11.33
CA GLU A 331 15.66 -13.63 10.91
C GLU A 331 16.57 -14.25 9.83
N THR A 332 16.70 -13.57 8.70
CA THR A 332 17.52 -13.98 7.57
C THR A 332 18.59 -12.93 7.22
N ASP A 333 19.64 -13.34 6.52
CA ASP A 333 20.67 -12.44 5.96
C ASP A 333 20.24 -11.91 4.56
N LEU A 334 18.92 -11.57 4.42
CA LEU A 334 18.35 -10.88 3.26
C LEU A 334 18.11 -9.40 3.59
N PRO A 335 17.90 -8.53 2.59
CA PRO A 335 17.46 -7.15 2.82
C PRO A 335 16.21 -7.11 3.69
N THR A 336 16.01 -6.00 4.40
CA THR A 336 14.81 -5.83 5.23
C THR A 336 13.55 -5.81 4.35
N PRO A 337 12.51 -6.59 4.68
CA PRO A 337 11.23 -6.54 4.00
C PRO A 337 10.56 -5.15 4.10
N GLN A 338 9.57 -4.93 3.29
CA GLN A 338 8.78 -3.69 3.23
C GLN A 338 7.33 -4.03 2.95
N ALA A 339 6.41 -3.32 3.60
CA ALA A 339 4.99 -3.47 3.32
C ALA A 339 4.70 -3.35 1.82
N MET A 340 3.96 -4.32 1.29
CA MET A 340 3.50 -4.35 -0.10
C MET A 340 1.99 -4.50 -0.10
N ARG A 341 1.28 -3.79 -0.96
CA ARG A 341 -0.19 -3.70 -1.08
C ARG A 341 -0.94 -4.82 -0.33
N ALA A 342 -1.80 -4.45 0.64
CA ALA A 342 -2.44 -5.34 1.63
C ALA A 342 -1.46 -6.11 2.53
N PRO A 343 -0.48 -5.42 3.19
CA PRO A 343 0.55 -6.08 3.99
C PRO A 343 -0.08 -6.93 5.11
N GLY A 344 0.48 -8.11 5.33
CA GLY A 344 0.00 -9.09 6.29
C GLY A 344 -1.35 -9.72 5.91
N THR A 345 -2.34 -8.90 5.62
CA THR A 345 -3.72 -9.35 5.38
C THR A 345 -3.82 -10.31 4.20
N ILE A 346 -3.25 -9.99 3.03
CA ILE A 346 -3.38 -10.87 1.86
C ILE A 346 -2.75 -12.25 2.08
N SER A 347 -1.59 -12.29 2.74
CA SER A 347 -0.88 -13.53 3.00
C SER A 347 -1.64 -14.40 4.00
N GLN A 348 -2.21 -13.78 5.03
CA GLN A 348 -3.02 -14.46 6.01
C GLN A 348 -4.34 -14.97 5.41
N MET A 349 -5.01 -14.15 4.62
CA MET A 349 -6.29 -14.48 3.99
C MET A 349 -6.15 -15.58 2.94
N PHE A 350 -5.00 -15.72 2.30
CA PHE A 350 -4.74 -16.89 1.45
C PHE A 350 -4.92 -18.19 2.23
N GLY A 351 -4.29 -18.31 3.40
CA GLY A 351 -4.44 -19.50 4.23
C GLY A 351 -5.86 -19.69 4.76
N ILE A 352 -6.46 -18.65 5.33
CA ILE A 352 -7.80 -18.69 5.94
C ILE A 352 -8.87 -19.09 4.90
N GLU A 353 -8.87 -18.45 3.75
CA GLU A 353 -9.90 -18.66 2.73
C GLU A 353 -9.74 -19.98 1.96
N CYS A 354 -8.49 -20.47 1.81
CA CYS A 354 -8.25 -21.83 1.32
C CYS A 354 -8.71 -22.87 2.33
N ALA A 355 -8.40 -22.71 3.62
CA ALA A 355 -8.83 -23.64 4.66
C ALA A 355 -10.35 -23.66 4.84
N MET A 356 -11.02 -22.53 4.71
CA MET A 356 -12.49 -22.45 4.72
C MET A 356 -13.10 -23.22 3.54
N ASP A 357 -12.49 -23.17 2.36
CA ASP A 357 -12.93 -23.97 1.20
C ASP A 357 -12.67 -25.46 1.42
N GLU A 358 -11.52 -25.85 1.97
CA GLU A 358 -11.22 -27.24 2.34
C GLU A 358 -12.21 -27.77 3.36
N LEU A 359 -12.57 -26.96 4.37
CA LEU A 359 -13.57 -27.32 5.38
C LEU A 359 -14.97 -27.47 4.75
N ALA A 360 -15.32 -26.62 3.78
CA ALA A 360 -16.60 -26.73 3.07
C ALA A 360 -16.71 -28.09 2.33
N TYR A 361 -15.65 -28.51 1.65
CA TYR A 361 -15.61 -29.84 1.00
C TYR A 361 -15.65 -30.99 2.00
N ALA A 362 -14.95 -30.88 3.12
CA ALA A 362 -14.98 -31.90 4.19
C ALA A 362 -16.37 -32.04 4.81
N LEU A 363 -17.16 -30.97 4.83
CA LEU A 363 -18.55 -30.92 5.30
C LEU A 363 -19.56 -31.26 4.19
N GLN A 364 -19.14 -31.41 2.95
CA GLN A 364 -20.02 -31.50 1.77
C GLN A 364 -21.01 -30.31 1.68
N MET A 365 -20.53 -29.11 2.05
CA MET A 365 -21.28 -27.87 2.07
C MET A 365 -20.78 -26.92 0.97
N ASP A 366 -21.70 -26.12 0.42
CA ASP A 366 -21.28 -25.05 -0.52
C ASP A 366 -20.35 -24.05 0.19
N PRO A 367 -19.22 -23.64 -0.40
CA PRO A 367 -18.26 -22.71 0.21
C PRO A 367 -18.87 -21.37 0.63
N LEU A 368 -19.84 -20.84 -0.12
CA LEU A 368 -20.55 -19.61 0.24
C LEU A 368 -21.47 -19.84 1.46
N GLN A 369 -22.16 -20.98 1.50
CA GLN A 369 -23.04 -21.31 2.62
C GLN A 369 -22.26 -21.50 3.92
N LEU A 370 -21.05 -22.08 3.87
CA LEU A 370 -20.20 -22.20 5.04
C LEU A 370 -19.79 -20.81 5.59
N ARG A 371 -19.45 -19.86 4.74
CA ARG A 371 -19.13 -18.48 5.12
C ARG A 371 -20.31 -17.77 5.73
N LEU A 372 -21.47 -17.90 5.13
CA LEU A 372 -22.74 -17.36 5.68
C LEU A 372 -23.11 -17.99 7.02
N ALA A 373 -22.89 -19.30 7.18
CA ALA A 373 -23.10 -19.99 8.46
C ALA A 373 -22.23 -19.42 9.59
N ASN A 374 -21.05 -18.93 9.27
CA ASN A 374 -20.09 -18.37 10.24
C ASN A 374 -19.96 -16.85 10.17
N TYR A 375 -20.94 -16.18 9.60
CA TYR A 375 -20.95 -14.72 9.53
C TYR A 375 -20.96 -14.11 10.93
N ALA A 376 -20.07 -13.15 11.18
CA ALA A 376 -19.98 -12.41 12.43
C ALA A 376 -20.86 -11.15 12.36
N GLU A 377 -21.93 -11.09 13.15
CA GLU A 377 -22.81 -9.91 13.23
C GLU A 377 -22.18 -8.78 14.05
N THR A 378 -21.39 -9.12 15.04
CA THR A 378 -20.55 -8.22 15.83
C THR A 378 -19.10 -8.68 15.71
N ASP A 379 -18.15 -7.82 16.00
CA ASP A 379 -16.74 -8.20 16.02
C ASP A 379 -16.50 -9.24 17.14
N PRO A 380 -16.15 -10.48 16.80
CA PRO A 380 -15.97 -11.53 17.79
C PRO A 380 -14.86 -11.25 18.81
N GLU A 381 -13.86 -10.44 18.43
CA GLU A 381 -12.72 -10.11 19.28
C GLU A 381 -13.08 -9.10 20.36
N THR A 382 -13.77 -8.05 19.99
CA THR A 382 -14.07 -6.93 20.91
C THR A 382 -15.51 -6.91 21.41
N GLY A 383 -16.40 -7.72 20.82
CA GLY A 383 -17.85 -7.69 21.08
C GLY A 383 -18.56 -6.44 20.57
N LYS A 384 -17.85 -5.53 19.89
CA LYS A 384 -18.43 -4.27 19.39
C LYS A 384 -19.27 -4.50 18.14
N PRO A 385 -20.32 -3.71 17.91
CA PRO A 385 -21.00 -3.68 16.64
C PRO A 385 -20.05 -3.15 15.55
N PHE A 386 -20.23 -3.61 14.32
CA PHE A 386 -19.58 -2.95 13.18
C PHE A 386 -20.24 -1.59 12.92
N SER A 387 -19.45 -0.58 12.51
CA SER A 387 -20.00 0.71 12.09
C SER A 387 -20.91 0.56 10.86
N SER A 388 -20.50 -0.26 9.91
CA SER A 388 -21.30 -0.90 8.87
C SER A 388 -20.64 -2.18 8.39
N LYS A 389 -21.39 -3.14 7.84
CA LYS A 389 -20.88 -4.40 7.31
C LYS A 389 -21.85 -4.98 6.27
N ALA A 390 -21.71 -4.58 5.02
CA ALA A 390 -22.53 -5.08 3.91
C ALA A 390 -21.91 -6.32 3.21
N LEU A 391 -21.23 -7.20 3.95
CA LEU A 391 -20.59 -8.39 3.39
C LEU A 391 -21.61 -9.42 2.89
N ARG A 392 -22.81 -9.52 3.49
CA ARG A 392 -23.89 -10.39 3.00
C ARG A 392 -24.34 -9.95 1.61
N GLU A 393 -24.50 -8.66 1.44
CA GLU A 393 -24.87 -8.02 0.19
C GLU A 393 -23.77 -8.20 -0.87
N CYS A 394 -22.49 -8.14 -0.48
CA CYS A 394 -21.36 -8.47 -1.37
C CYS A 394 -21.43 -9.93 -1.84
N TYR A 395 -21.68 -10.87 -0.93
CA TYR A 395 -21.87 -12.28 -1.29
C TYR A 395 -23.06 -12.48 -2.22
N GLN A 396 -24.18 -11.86 -1.93
CA GLN A 396 -25.40 -12.00 -2.74
C GLN A 396 -25.20 -11.42 -4.14
N LEU A 397 -24.72 -10.18 -4.24
CA LEU A 397 -24.51 -9.48 -5.50
C LEU A 397 -23.45 -10.22 -6.35
N GLY A 398 -22.30 -10.57 -5.74
CA GLY A 398 -21.24 -11.28 -6.42
C GLY A 398 -21.67 -12.66 -6.92
N ALA A 399 -22.32 -13.46 -6.06
CA ALA A 399 -22.81 -14.79 -6.44
C ALA A 399 -23.88 -14.73 -7.53
N GLN A 400 -24.79 -13.76 -7.47
CA GLN A 400 -25.83 -13.56 -8.49
C GLN A 400 -25.22 -13.20 -9.85
N THR A 401 -24.35 -12.21 -9.89
CA THR A 401 -23.69 -11.74 -11.13
C THR A 401 -22.78 -12.82 -11.71
N PHE A 402 -22.03 -13.53 -10.86
CA PHE A 402 -21.21 -14.64 -11.29
C PHE A 402 -22.03 -15.84 -11.79
N GLY A 403 -23.25 -16.02 -11.31
CA GLY A 403 -24.10 -17.19 -11.59
C GLY A 403 -23.70 -18.40 -10.76
N TRP A 404 -23.22 -18.20 -9.51
CA TRP A 404 -22.68 -19.21 -8.61
C TRP A 404 -23.59 -20.44 -8.42
N HIS A 405 -24.91 -20.26 -8.49
CA HIS A 405 -25.90 -21.34 -8.41
C HIS A 405 -25.78 -22.42 -9.48
N LYS A 406 -25.04 -22.14 -10.57
CA LYS A 406 -24.76 -23.12 -11.65
C LYS A 406 -23.51 -23.97 -11.40
N ARG A 407 -22.78 -23.68 -10.29
CA ARG A 407 -21.60 -24.44 -9.93
C ARG A 407 -22.00 -25.87 -9.53
N THR A 408 -21.35 -26.83 -10.13
CA THR A 408 -21.44 -28.23 -9.67
C THR A 408 -20.41 -28.44 -8.54
N PRO A 409 -20.74 -29.09 -7.42
CA PRO A 409 -19.83 -29.20 -6.28
C PRO A 409 -18.62 -30.10 -6.52
N GLU A 410 -18.75 -31.10 -7.40
CA GLU A 410 -17.72 -32.10 -7.63
C GLU A 410 -16.53 -31.54 -8.41
N PRO A 411 -15.29 -31.71 -7.90
CA PRO A 411 -14.10 -31.32 -8.65
C PRO A 411 -14.03 -32.08 -10.01
N ARG A 412 -13.50 -31.37 -11.03
CA ARG A 412 -13.34 -31.86 -12.39
C ARG A 412 -14.66 -32.09 -13.16
N SER A 413 -15.78 -31.70 -12.63
CA SER A 413 -17.10 -31.88 -13.22
C SER A 413 -17.41 -30.90 -14.34
N MET A 414 -16.81 -29.70 -14.33
CA MET A 414 -17.07 -28.66 -15.32
C MET A 414 -15.97 -28.63 -16.40
N ARG A 415 -16.38 -28.46 -17.67
CA ARG A 415 -15.46 -28.50 -18.82
C ARG A 415 -15.85 -27.49 -19.89
N ASP A 416 -14.84 -27.03 -20.61
CA ASP A 416 -14.96 -26.30 -21.87
C ASP A 416 -14.06 -27.01 -22.92
N GLY A 417 -14.64 -27.88 -23.70
CA GLY A 417 -13.90 -28.81 -24.56
C GLY A 417 -12.94 -29.68 -23.71
N ARG A 418 -11.64 -29.61 -23.99
CA ARG A 418 -10.62 -30.37 -23.24
C ARG A 418 -10.23 -29.69 -21.92
N LEU A 419 -10.47 -28.37 -21.78
CA LEU A 419 -10.09 -27.63 -20.62
C LEU A 419 -10.98 -27.95 -19.41
N LEU A 420 -10.37 -28.06 -18.26
CA LEU A 420 -11.06 -28.16 -16.97
C LEU A 420 -11.49 -26.77 -16.51
N VAL A 421 -12.76 -26.60 -16.16
CA VAL A 421 -13.29 -25.34 -15.65
C VAL A 421 -13.44 -25.44 -14.14
N GLY A 422 -12.96 -24.44 -13.42
CA GLY A 422 -13.09 -24.35 -11.97
C GLY A 422 -13.64 -23.01 -11.51
N TRP A 423 -14.53 -23.04 -10.51
CA TRP A 423 -15.10 -21.88 -9.88
C TRP A 423 -14.73 -21.85 -8.40
N GLY A 424 -14.10 -20.78 -7.96
CA GLY A 424 -13.69 -20.56 -6.58
C GLY A 424 -14.16 -19.20 -6.07
N MET A 425 -14.24 -19.07 -4.77
CA MET A 425 -14.56 -17.81 -4.12
C MET A 425 -13.69 -17.58 -2.87
N ALA A 426 -13.61 -16.32 -2.46
CA ALA A 426 -13.01 -15.93 -1.19
C ALA A 426 -13.66 -14.65 -0.66
N THR A 427 -13.43 -14.38 0.62
CA THR A 427 -13.77 -13.11 1.28
C THR A 427 -12.57 -12.20 1.30
N GLY A 428 -12.76 -10.91 1.04
CA GLY A 428 -11.80 -9.85 1.30
C GLY A 428 -12.21 -9.02 2.52
N THR A 429 -11.24 -8.56 3.29
CA THR A 429 -11.45 -7.58 4.35
C THR A 429 -10.26 -6.64 4.44
N TRP A 430 -10.52 -5.38 4.80
CA TRP A 430 -9.50 -4.38 5.04
C TRP A 430 -9.92 -3.41 6.13
N ALA A 431 -8.98 -2.95 6.96
CA ALA A 431 -9.31 -1.99 8.00
C ALA A 431 -9.78 -0.65 7.40
N ALA A 432 -10.91 -0.14 7.87
CA ALA A 432 -11.33 1.22 7.56
C ALA A 432 -10.61 2.21 8.48
N MET A 433 -9.45 2.71 8.07
CA MET A 433 -8.59 3.58 8.88
C MET A 433 -8.77 5.05 8.50
N GLN A 434 -8.58 5.92 9.49
CA GLN A 434 -8.40 7.36 9.33
C GLN A 434 -7.24 7.80 10.21
N MET A 435 -6.31 8.58 9.66
CA MET A 435 -5.15 9.11 10.35
C MET A 435 -5.27 10.64 10.49
N PRO A 436 -4.65 11.27 11.51
CA PRO A 436 -4.58 12.73 11.57
C PRO A 436 -3.96 13.32 10.30
N ALA A 437 -4.61 14.35 9.75
CA ALA A 437 -4.16 15.04 8.55
C ALA A 437 -4.52 16.52 8.61
N LEU A 438 -3.66 17.38 8.04
CA LEU A 438 -3.92 18.79 7.84
C LEU A 438 -4.16 19.07 6.35
N ALA A 439 -5.09 19.96 6.06
CA ALA A 439 -5.27 20.54 4.73
C ALA A 439 -5.44 22.06 4.82
N ARG A 440 -4.84 22.77 3.87
CA ARG A 440 -5.01 24.19 3.63
C ARG A 440 -6.04 24.40 2.53
N VAL A 441 -6.99 25.28 2.75
CA VAL A 441 -7.90 25.79 1.72
C VAL A 441 -7.71 27.31 1.64
N LEU A 442 -7.38 27.79 0.45
CA LEU A 442 -7.28 29.19 0.08
C LEU A 442 -8.35 29.51 -0.94
N LEU A 443 -9.47 30.09 -0.50
CA LEU A 443 -10.54 30.58 -1.36
C LEU A 443 -10.21 31.99 -1.80
N LYS A 444 -10.41 32.31 -3.11
CA LYS A 444 -10.13 33.62 -3.69
C LYS A 444 -11.39 34.32 -4.15
N ALA A 445 -11.35 35.66 -4.14
CA ALA A 445 -12.46 36.52 -4.59
C ALA A 445 -12.67 36.53 -6.11
N ASP A 446 -12.08 35.59 -6.84
CA ASP A 446 -12.30 35.32 -8.27
C ASP A 446 -13.01 33.96 -8.50
N ASP A 447 -13.62 33.38 -7.45
CA ASP A 447 -14.26 32.07 -7.45
C ASP A 447 -13.31 30.92 -7.75
N SER A 448 -12.02 31.04 -7.44
CA SER A 448 -11.06 29.94 -7.50
C SER A 448 -10.60 29.51 -6.11
N ALA A 449 -10.08 28.30 -5.99
CA ALA A 449 -9.48 27.81 -4.76
C ALA A 449 -8.19 27.06 -5.01
N THR A 450 -7.20 27.30 -4.13
CA THR A 450 -6.02 26.44 -3.99
C THR A 450 -6.14 25.63 -2.72
N VAL A 451 -6.04 24.31 -2.84
CA VAL A 451 -6.15 23.36 -1.72
C VAL A 451 -4.85 22.55 -1.65
N GLY A 452 -4.30 22.39 -0.47
CA GLY A 452 -3.00 21.72 -0.37
C GLY A 452 -2.85 20.85 0.88
N SER A 453 -2.18 19.71 0.71
CA SER A 453 -1.76 18.82 1.78
C SER A 453 -0.55 18.00 1.32
N ALA A 454 0.43 17.76 2.19
CA ALA A 454 1.67 17.08 1.83
C ALA A 454 1.50 15.54 1.69
N THR A 455 0.39 15.11 1.13
CA THR A 455 0.15 13.71 0.74
C THR A 455 0.87 13.37 -0.57
N ALA A 456 0.69 12.14 -1.08
CA ALA A 456 1.24 11.71 -2.37
C ALA A 456 0.13 11.24 -3.34
N ASP A 457 0.46 11.03 -4.61
CA ASP A 457 -0.36 10.30 -5.58
C ASP A 457 0.46 9.17 -6.21
N ILE A 458 0.31 7.96 -5.68
CA ILE A 458 1.01 6.76 -6.17
C ILE A 458 0.24 6.00 -7.27
N GLY A 459 -0.83 6.63 -7.79
CA GLY A 459 -1.65 6.08 -8.86
C GLY A 459 -3.16 6.02 -8.62
N PRO A 460 -3.71 6.20 -7.38
CA PRO A 460 -5.16 6.13 -7.16
C PRO A 460 -5.93 7.35 -7.66
N GLY A 461 -5.24 8.44 -8.05
CA GLY A 461 -5.86 9.67 -8.51
C GLY A 461 -6.15 10.66 -7.38
N THR A 462 -5.23 10.79 -6.44
CA THR A 462 -5.35 11.69 -5.29
C THR A 462 -5.60 13.13 -5.72
N TYR A 463 -4.90 13.63 -6.76
CA TYR A 463 -5.18 14.95 -7.34
C TYR A 463 -6.67 15.13 -7.67
N THR A 464 -7.26 14.16 -8.36
CA THR A 464 -8.66 14.21 -8.80
C THR A 464 -9.63 14.11 -7.63
N VAL A 465 -9.45 13.11 -6.78
CA VAL A 465 -10.36 12.84 -5.65
C VAL A 465 -10.39 14.03 -4.69
N MET A 466 -9.24 14.62 -4.35
CA MET A 466 -9.19 15.78 -3.46
C MET A 466 -9.76 17.04 -4.11
N THR A 467 -9.56 17.22 -5.44
CA THR A 467 -10.21 18.29 -6.21
C THR A 467 -11.74 18.17 -6.16
N LEU A 468 -12.29 16.96 -6.34
CA LEU A 468 -13.73 16.70 -6.27
C LEU A 468 -14.30 17.01 -4.89
N ILE A 469 -13.64 16.55 -3.82
CA ILE A 469 -14.06 16.83 -2.45
C ILE A 469 -14.05 18.34 -2.17
N ALA A 470 -12.99 19.04 -2.58
CA ALA A 470 -12.89 20.47 -2.40
C ALA A 470 -13.96 21.24 -3.21
N ALA A 471 -14.17 20.89 -4.47
CA ALA A 471 -15.15 21.48 -5.35
C ALA A 471 -16.58 21.32 -4.80
N GLU A 472 -16.92 20.11 -4.31
CA GLU A 472 -18.22 19.82 -3.70
C GLU A 472 -18.50 20.68 -2.49
N TYR A 473 -17.58 20.72 -1.51
CA TYR A 473 -17.80 21.39 -0.24
C TYR A 473 -17.57 22.91 -0.26
N LEU A 474 -16.85 23.41 -1.28
CA LEU A 474 -16.70 24.85 -1.54
C LEU A 474 -17.76 25.39 -2.52
N GLY A 475 -18.55 24.53 -3.16
CA GLY A 475 -19.55 24.92 -4.14
C GLY A 475 -18.96 25.54 -5.39
N LEU A 476 -17.77 25.09 -5.82
CA LEU A 476 -17.05 25.63 -6.98
C LEU A 476 -17.03 24.64 -8.14
N ASP A 477 -16.84 25.15 -9.37
CA ASP A 477 -16.49 24.28 -10.51
C ASP A 477 -15.12 23.63 -10.25
N ALA A 478 -15.05 22.31 -10.45
CA ALA A 478 -13.80 21.55 -10.24
C ALA A 478 -12.62 22.10 -11.07
N LYS A 479 -12.88 22.73 -12.21
CA LYS A 479 -11.85 23.40 -13.03
C LYS A 479 -11.25 24.64 -12.37
N ARG A 480 -11.92 25.20 -11.36
CA ARG A 480 -11.46 26.35 -10.58
C ARG A 480 -10.77 25.96 -9.28
N VAL A 481 -10.65 24.66 -9.01
CA VAL A 481 -9.98 24.13 -7.83
C VAL A 481 -8.66 23.49 -8.25
N GLN A 482 -7.56 23.99 -7.68
CA GLN A 482 -6.23 23.41 -7.84
C GLN A 482 -5.84 22.69 -6.56
N PHE A 483 -5.55 21.39 -6.65
CA PHE A 483 -5.00 20.63 -5.52
C PHE A 483 -3.49 20.49 -5.63
N GLU A 484 -2.77 20.79 -4.54
CA GLU A 484 -1.31 20.70 -4.40
C GLU A 484 -0.95 19.58 -3.42
N LEU A 485 0.06 18.78 -3.76
CA LEU A 485 0.56 17.69 -2.93
C LEU A 485 2.07 17.47 -3.08
N GLY A 486 2.62 16.59 -2.25
CA GLY A 486 3.98 16.06 -2.41
C GLY A 486 5.11 17.04 -2.12
N ASP A 487 4.87 18.08 -1.35
CA ASP A 487 5.87 19.09 -0.97
C ASP A 487 5.83 19.33 0.55
N THR A 488 6.97 19.30 1.19
CA THR A 488 7.08 19.52 2.66
C THR A 488 6.73 20.93 3.10
N ARG A 489 6.52 21.87 2.20
CA ARG A 489 6.00 23.22 2.50
C ARG A 489 4.48 23.22 2.72
N LEU A 490 3.79 22.17 2.28
CA LEU A 490 2.36 21.99 2.49
C LEU A 490 2.08 21.44 3.90
N PRO A 491 0.84 21.59 4.42
CA PRO A 491 0.45 21.02 5.71
C PRO A 491 0.65 19.51 5.78
N LYS A 492 1.07 19.00 6.94
CA LYS A 492 1.44 17.61 7.18
C LYS A 492 0.25 16.67 6.91
N ALA A 493 0.52 15.61 6.15
CA ALA A 493 -0.37 14.49 5.92
C ALA A 493 0.27 13.17 6.39
N PRO A 494 -0.52 12.13 6.67
CA PRO A 494 0.01 10.79 6.87
C PRO A 494 0.60 10.23 5.57
N SER A 495 1.37 9.14 5.68
CA SER A 495 1.86 8.40 4.51
C SER A 495 0.69 7.99 3.61
N GLN A 496 0.89 7.94 2.31
CA GLN A 496 -0.04 7.33 1.39
C GLN A 496 0.17 5.81 1.38
N GLY A 497 -0.59 5.11 2.21
CA GLY A 497 -0.58 3.66 2.42
C GLY A 497 -1.80 3.28 3.25
N GLY A 498 -2.05 1.98 3.47
CA GLY A 498 -3.15 1.51 4.29
C GLY A 498 -4.56 1.94 3.81
N SER A 499 -4.66 2.47 2.60
CA SER A 499 -5.91 2.95 1.96
C SER A 499 -6.66 4.04 2.74
N TRP A 500 -5.95 4.85 3.53
CA TRP A 500 -6.56 5.88 4.41
C TRP A 500 -6.51 7.32 3.88
N THR A 501 -5.90 7.60 2.72
CA THR A 501 -5.67 8.97 2.25
C THR A 501 -6.96 9.75 2.06
N THR A 502 -7.97 9.17 1.40
CA THR A 502 -9.26 9.84 1.19
C THR A 502 -9.98 10.09 2.52
N ALA A 503 -9.99 9.12 3.42
CA ALA A 503 -10.57 9.26 4.75
C ALA A 503 -9.88 10.35 5.59
N SER A 504 -8.56 10.50 5.47
CA SER A 504 -7.76 11.43 6.28
C SER A 504 -7.71 12.84 5.69
N VAL A 505 -7.14 12.97 4.49
CA VAL A 505 -6.94 14.27 3.82
C VAL A 505 -8.27 14.83 3.33
N GLY A 506 -9.16 14.00 2.77
CA GLY A 506 -10.50 14.42 2.36
C GLY A 506 -11.32 14.97 3.53
N SER A 507 -11.26 14.35 4.72
CA SER A 507 -11.91 14.87 5.93
C SER A 507 -11.29 16.19 6.39
N ALA A 508 -9.97 16.39 6.23
CA ALA A 508 -9.33 17.67 6.53
C ALA A 508 -9.78 18.78 5.56
N ILE A 509 -9.94 18.47 4.28
CA ILE A 509 -10.50 19.40 3.26
C ILE A 509 -11.96 19.73 3.60
N HIS A 510 -12.79 18.73 3.93
CA HIS A 510 -14.17 18.93 4.37
C HIS A 510 -14.26 19.87 5.57
N GLY A 511 -13.43 19.66 6.60
CA GLY A 511 -13.38 20.52 7.79
C GLY A 511 -12.90 21.94 7.48
N ALA A 512 -11.92 22.09 6.60
CA ALA A 512 -11.45 23.42 6.16
C ALA A 512 -12.54 24.17 5.36
N ALA A 513 -13.23 23.48 4.44
CA ALA A 513 -14.35 24.06 3.69
C ALA A 513 -15.51 24.47 4.62
N ARG A 514 -15.83 23.66 5.64
CA ARG A 514 -16.81 24.00 6.66
C ARG A 514 -16.39 25.24 7.44
N ALA A 515 -15.12 25.40 7.80
CA ALA A 515 -14.61 26.60 8.47
C ALA A 515 -14.64 27.84 7.56
N ILE A 516 -14.34 27.71 6.26
CA ILE A 516 -14.53 28.78 5.26
C ILE A 516 -15.99 29.22 5.24
N ARG A 517 -16.93 28.26 5.15
CA ARG A 517 -18.36 28.52 5.15
C ARG A 517 -18.80 29.27 6.42
N GLY A 518 -18.24 28.91 7.59
CA GLY A 518 -18.48 29.62 8.86
C GLY A 518 -18.02 31.08 8.81
N LYS A 519 -16.82 31.34 8.29
CA LYS A 519 -16.30 32.71 8.13
C LYS A 519 -17.18 33.54 7.18
N LEU A 520 -17.59 32.97 6.04
CA LEU A 520 -18.51 33.65 5.10
C LEU A 520 -19.87 33.94 5.72
N LEU A 521 -20.40 33.03 6.55
CA LEU A 521 -21.64 33.24 7.31
C LEU A 521 -21.49 34.40 8.30
N GLU A 522 -20.37 34.56 8.95
CA GLU A 522 -20.08 35.69 9.83
C GLU A 522 -20.08 37.02 9.05
N LEU A 523 -19.46 37.07 7.87
CA LEU A 523 -19.47 38.25 7.01
C LEU A 523 -20.92 38.61 6.60
N ALA A 524 -21.71 37.63 6.17
CA ALA A 524 -23.13 37.84 5.81
C ALA A 524 -23.97 38.39 6.98
N ARG A 525 -23.66 37.97 8.21
CA ARG A 525 -24.32 38.49 9.42
C ARG A 525 -23.90 39.93 9.75
N GLN A 526 -22.61 40.28 9.57
CA GLN A 526 -22.10 41.64 9.74
C GLN A 526 -22.80 42.62 8.79
N ASP A 527 -23.10 42.18 7.56
CA ASP A 527 -23.87 42.96 6.59
C ASP A 527 -25.36 43.05 6.93
N GLY A 528 -25.79 42.51 8.06
CA GLY A 528 -27.21 42.54 8.50
C GLY A 528 -28.15 41.72 7.65
N LYS A 529 -27.69 40.76 6.86
CA LYS A 529 -28.51 39.92 5.97
C LYS A 529 -29.47 39.05 6.78
N ALA A 530 -30.74 39.43 6.77
CA ALA A 530 -31.79 38.84 7.61
C ALA A 530 -31.93 37.31 7.42
N ALA A 531 -31.72 36.82 6.22
CA ALA A 531 -31.82 35.39 5.87
C ALA A 531 -30.77 34.52 6.62
N PHE A 532 -29.67 35.10 7.10
CA PHE A 532 -28.55 34.39 7.77
C PHE A 532 -28.54 34.58 9.29
N ARG A 533 -29.48 35.39 9.82
CA ARG A 533 -29.53 35.69 11.28
C ARG A 533 -29.85 34.42 12.06
N GLY A 534 -29.02 34.09 13.04
CA GLY A 534 -29.21 32.96 13.96
C GLY A 534 -29.01 31.58 13.34
N LEU A 535 -28.63 31.45 12.06
CA LEU A 535 -28.38 30.15 11.45
C LEU A 535 -27.05 29.58 11.96
N ASP A 536 -26.99 28.25 12.16
CA ASP A 536 -25.73 27.54 12.36
C ASP A 536 -25.01 27.33 11.00
N VAL A 537 -23.69 27.04 11.05
CA VAL A 537 -22.89 26.76 9.87
C VAL A 537 -23.41 25.58 9.05
N ASP A 538 -24.07 24.61 9.69
CA ASP A 538 -24.66 23.46 9.01
C ASP A 538 -26.06 23.72 8.43
N ALA A 539 -26.66 24.88 8.73
CA ALA A 539 -27.89 25.38 8.12
C ALA A 539 -27.66 26.25 6.89
N VAL A 540 -26.40 26.42 6.46
CA VAL A 540 -26.01 27.12 5.21
C VAL A 540 -25.13 26.23 4.34
N GLU A 541 -25.17 26.46 3.04
CA GLU A 541 -24.39 25.70 2.05
C GLU A 541 -23.68 26.64 1.08
N LEU A 542 -22.59 26.13 0.49
CA LEU A 542 -21.88 26.76 -0.63
C LEU A 542 -22.28 26.03 -1.92
N VAL A 543 -22.90 26.70 -2.85
CA VAL A 543 -23.34 26.11 -4.13
C VAL A 543 -23.20 27.11 -5.24
N ASP A 544 -22.50 26.73 -6.31
CA ASP A 544 -22.32 27.54 -7.52
C ASP A 544 -21.82 28.97 -7.23
N GLY A 545 -20.82 29.09 -6.33
CA GLY A 545 -20.22 30.36 -5.93
C GLY A 545 -21.09 31.19 -4.99
N GLN A 546 -22.20 30.66 -4.46
CA GLN A 546 -23.09 31.35 -3.55
C GLN A 546 -23.08 30.73 -2.16
N LEU A 547 -23.10 31.55 -1.13
CA LEU A 547 -23.48 31.20 0.24
C LEU A 547 -24.99 31.36 0.38
N ARG A 548 -25.71 30.30 0.76
CA ARG A 548 -27.16 30.35 0.91
C ARG A 548 -27.65 29.51 2.10
N PRO A 549 -28.77 29.88 2.74
CA PRO A 549 -29.43 29.00 3.68
C PRO A 549 -29.93 27.73 2.98
N THR A 550 -29.77 26.58 3.62
CA THR A 550 -30.19 25.27 3.06
C THR A 550 -31.70 25.32 2.73
N GLY A 551 -32.04 24.94 1.49
CA GLY A 551 -33.40 24.95 0.98
C GLY A 551 -34.00 26.32 0.62
N LYS A 552 -33.17 27.40 0.59
CA LYS A 552 -33.59 28.75 0.22
C LYS A 552 -32.67 29.36 -0.82
N PRO A 553 -32.66 28.87 -2.07
CA PRO A 553 -31.73 29.32 -3.11
C PRO A 553 -31.88 30.80 -3.45
N GLU A 554 -33.08 31.37 -3.29
CA GLU A 554 -33.39 32.78 -3.54
C GLU A 554 -32.67 33.75 -2.59
N ALA A 555 -32.24 33.26 -1.43
CA ALA A 555 -31.51 34.06 -0.44
C ALA A 555 -29.99 33.96 -0.58
N GLY A 556 -29.47 33.43 -1.71
CA GLY A 556 -28.03 33.27 -1.99
C GLY A 556 -27.30 34.60 -2.05
N LEU A 557 -26.08 34.61 -1.52
CA LEU A 557 -25.12 35.71 -1.63
C LEU A 557 -23.94 35.26 -2.47
N ASP A 558 -23.55 36.05 -3.45
CA ASP A 558 -22.31 35.82 -4.21
C ASP A 558 -21.11 35.90 -3.29
N VAL A 559 -20.33 34.83 -3.23
CA VAL A 559 -19.20 34.69 -2.31
C VAL A 559 -18.07 35.65 -2.65
N ALA A 560 -17.76 35.81 -3.95
CA ALA A 560 -16.72 36.69 -4.40
C ALA A 560 -17.04 38.15 -4.10
N GLU A 561 -18.30 38.55 -4.30
CA GLU A 561 -18.79 39.87 -3.99
C GLU A 561 -18.79 40.14 -2.46
N LEU A 562 -19.28 39.19 -1.67
CA LEU A 562 -19.26 39.28 -0.21
C LEU A 562 -17.82 39.47 0.32
N MET A 563 -16.86 38.71 -0.21
CA MET A 563 -15.44 38.86 0.16
C MET A 563 -14.90 40.25 -0.22
N ARG A 564 -15.17 40.73 -1.45
CA ARG A 564 -14.71 42.05 -1.89
C ARG A 564 -15.29 43.19 -1.09
N GLN A 565 -16.57 43.13 -0.71
CA GLN A 565 -17.21 44.14 0.14
C GLN A 565 -16.53 44.27 1.52
N HIS A 566 -15.95 43.20 2.04
CA HIS A 566 -15.14 43.19 3.26
C HIS A 566 -13.64 43.39 3.02
N GLY A 567 -13.21 43.78 1.81
CA GLY A 567 -11.81 44.00 1.47
C GLY A 567 -10.94 42.76 1.40
N LEU A 568 -11.55 41.58 1.34
CA LEU A 568 -10.87 40.29 1.29
C LEU A 568 -10.65 39.85 -0.16
N GLN A 569 -9.38 39.67 -0.55
CA GLN A 569 -9.02 39.05 -1.83
C GLN A 569 -8.90 37.51 -1.70
N GLU A 570 -8.53 37.07 -0.51
CA GLU A 570 -8.29 35.67 -0.19
C GLU A 570 -8.82 35.35 1.22
N LEU A 571 -9.27 34.11 1.41
CA LEU A 571 -9.70 33.58 2.70
C LEU A 571 -9.04 32.23 2.93
N GLU A 572 -8.08 32.19 3.84
CA GLU A 572 -7.32 30.98 4.14
C GLU A 572 -7.78 30.30 5.42
N VAL A 573 -7.83 28.97 5.36
CA VAL A 573 -8.01 28.10 6.53
C VAL A 573 -7.10 26.88 6.41
N VAL A 574 -6.40 26.56 7.50
CA VAL A 574 -5.75 25.27 7.72
C VAL A 574 -6.55 24.51 8.76
N HIS A 575 -6.96 23.29 8.45
CA HIS A 575 -7.76 22.47 9.36
C HIS A 575 -7.09 21.10 9.58
N GLU A 576 -7.09 20.65 10.84
CA GLU A 576 -6.66 19.31 11.23
C GLU A 576 -7.88 18.40 11.43
N SER A 577 -7.94 17.30 10.68
CA SER A 577 -8.90 16.23 10.90
C SER A 577 -8.27 15.09 11.69
N LYS A 578 -9.03 14.52 12.63
CA LYS A 578 -8.67 13.35 13.45
C LYS A 578 -9.84 12.36 13.52
N PRO A 579 -9.57 11.06 13.75
CA PRO A 579 -10.64 10.10 14.02
C PRO A 579 -11.54 10.57 15.17
N SER A 580 -12.85 10.41 15.01
CA SER A 580 -13.82 10.79 16.05
C SER A 580 -13.71 9.89 17.29
N ALA A 581 -14.08 10.41 18.45
CA ALA A 581 -14.10 9.63 19.68
C ALA A 581 -15.17 8.51 19.65
N GLU A 582 -16.26 8.73 18.94
CA GLU A 582 -17.37 7.79 18.77
C GLU A 582 -16.91 6.48 18.10
N ARG A 583 -15.99 6.58 17.15
CA ARG A 583 -15.41 5.43 16.44
C ARG A 583 -14.90 4.32 17.36
N LYS A 584 -14.46 4.66 18.57
CA LYS A 584 -13.98 3.67 19.57
C LYS A 584 -15.04 2.65 19.97
N ASN A 585 -16.31 2.95 19.78
CA ASN A 585 -17.43 2.09 20.17
C ASN A 585 -17.74 1.03 19.11
N TYR A 586 -17.10 1.09 17.95
CA TYR A 586 -17.38 0.25 16.80
C TYR A 586 -16.12 -0.48 16.31
N ALA A 587 -16.33 -1.64 15.70
CA ALA A 587 -15.36 -2.26 14.80
C ALA A 587 -15.53 -1.65 13.40
N THR A 588 -14.43 -1.30 12.75
CA THR A 588 -14.48 -0.60 11.45
C THR A 588 -13.67 -1.34 10.40
N ALA A 589 -14.33 -1.82 9.34
CA ALA A 589 -13.69 -2.51 8.23
C ALA A 589 -14.46 -2.30 6.92
N ALA A 590 -13.76 -2.42 5.81
CA ALA A 590 -14.32 -2.66 4.49
C ALA A 590 -14.32 -4.16 4.21
N HIS A 591 -15.26 -4.64 3.40
CA HIS A 591 -15.41 -6.04 3.09
C HIS A 591 -15.66 -6.25 1.59
N GLY A 592 -15.31 -7.43 1.08
CA GLY A 592 -15.58 -7.81 -0.30
C GLY A 592 -15.75 -9.31 -0.46
N ALA A 593 -16.31 -9.69 -1.59
CA ALA A 593 -16.48 -11.07 -2.03
C ALA A 593 -15.96 -11.19 -3.46
N GLN A 594 -15.05 -12.15 -3.68
CA GLN A 594 -14.44 -12.41 -4.97
C GLN A 594 -14.88 -13.78 -5.48
N PHE A 595 -15.36 -13.84 -6.72
CA PHE A 595 -15.77 -15.07 -7.43
C PHE A 595 -14.94 -15.19 -8.69
N ILE A 596 -14.28 -16.32 -8.87
CA ILE A 596 -13.30 -16.51 -9.95
C ILE A 596 -13.59 -17.78 -10.73
N GLU A 597 -13.49 -17.68 -12.07
CA GLU A 597 -13.44 -18.79 -12.97
C GLU A 597 -12.03 -18.96 -13.53
N VAL A 598 -11.53 -20.19 -13.44
CA VAL A 598 -10.29 -20.58 -14.11
C VAL A 598 -10.56 -21.66 -15.15
N LYS A 599 -9.74 -21.67 -16.20
CA LYS A 599 -9.60 -22.81 -17.13
C LYS A 599 -8.20 -23.38 -16.97
N VAL A 600 -8.13 -24.69 -16.79
CA VAL A 600 -6.87 -25.42 -16.66
C VAL A 600 -6.72 -26.40 -17.81
N ASP A 601 -5.59 -26.32 -18.48
CA ASP A 601 -5.21 -27.30 -19.50
C ASP A 601 -4.64 -28.54 -18.78
N PRO A 602 -5.32 -29.70 -18.84
CA PRO A 602 -4.87 -30.89 -18.12
C PRO A 602 -3.55 -31.48 -18.62
N ASP A 603 -3.16 -31.18 -19.88
CA ASP A 603 -1.93 -31.70 -20.47
C ASP A 603 -0.70 -30.88 -20.13
N THR A 604 -0.86 -29.56 -19.98
CA THR A 604 0.23 -28.63 -19.77
C THR A 604 0.27 -28.05 -18.34
N GLY A 605 -0.81 -28.19 -17.55
CA GLY A 605 -0.94 -27.56 -16.26
C GLY A 605 -1.16 -26.04 -16.30
N MET A 606 -1.29 -25.44 -17.49
CA MET A 606 -1.51 -24.01 -17.64
C MET A 606 -2.86 -23.59 -17.06
N VAL A 607 -2.83 -22.59 -16.18
CA VAL A 607 -4.01 -21.98 -15.57
C VAL A 607 -4.27 -20.62 -16.21
N GLN A 608 -5.51 -20.39 -16.60
CA GLN A 608 -5.98 -19.11 -17.11
C GLN A 608 -7.15 -18.62 -16.26
N VAL A 609 -7.05 -17.42 -15.70
CA VAL A 609 -8.17 -16.75 -15.04
C VAL A 609 -9.03 -16.10 -16.12
N THR A 610 -10.20 -16.66 -16.38
CA THR A 610 -11.06 -16.21 -17.47
C THR A 610 -12.10 -15.19 -17.06
N ARG A 611 -12.52 -15.21 -15.79
CA ARG A 611 -13.51 -14.27 -15.27
C ARG A 611 -13.32 -14.04 -13.77
N VAL A 612 -13.39 -12.77 -13.39
CA VAL A 612 -13.42 -12.32 -12.01
C VAL A 612 -14.64 -11.42 -11.81
N ILE A 613 -15.45 -11.74 -10.82
CA ILE A 613 -16.53 -10.88 -10.32
C ILE A 613 -16.19 -10.52 -8.89
N GLU A 614 -16.06 -9.24 -8.63
CA GLU A 614 -15.74 -8.70 -7.32
C GLU A 614 -16.82 -7.72 -6.85
N ALA A 615 -17.39 -7.96 -5.68
CA ALA A 615 -18.34 -7.06 -5.02
C ALA A 615 -17.74 -6.56 -3.72
N THR A 616 -17.63 -5.24 -3.55
CA THR A 616 -16.98 -4.61 -2.40
C THR A 616 -17.89 -3.58 -1.73
N ALA A 617 -17.82 -3.53 -0.41
CA ALA A 617 -18.48 -2.57 0.47
C ALA A 617 -17.41 -1.70 1.14
N CYS A 618 -17.15 -0.53 0.54
CA CYS A 618 -16.08 0.40 0.89
C CYS A 618 -16.59 1.77 1.37
N GLY A 619 -17.81 1.82 1.91
CA GLY A 619 -18.45 3.08 2.24
C GLY A 619 -18.80 3.89 1.01
N LYS A 620 -18.77 5.21 1.13
CA LYS A 620 -19.13 6.13 0.04
C LYS A 620 -18.05 6.20 -1.04
N ILE A 621 -18.44 6.02 -2.29
CA ILE A 621 -17.57 6.11 -3.45
C ILE A 621 -17.48 7.56 -3.92
N ILE A 622 -16.28 8.15 -3.88
CA ILE A 622 -16.07 9.56 -4.30
C ILE A 622 -16.02 9.68 -5.82
N ASN A 623 -15.22 8.83 -6.47
CA ASN A 623 -15.10 8.80 -7.93
C ASN A 623 -15.15 7.34 -8.43
N PRO A 624 -16.27 6.87 -8.99
CA PRO A 624 -16.43 5.50 -9.45
C PRO A 624 -15.33 5.05 -10.42
N LEU A 625 -14.97 5.89 -11.38
CA LEU A 625 -13.95 5.57 -12.40
C LEU A 625 -12.58 5.26 -11.75
N ALA A 626 -12.15 6.08 -10.78
CA ALA A 626 -10.90 5.85 -10.05
C ALA A 626 -11.00 4.61 -9.15
N SER A 627 -12.16 4.38 -8.56
CA SER A 627 -12.44 3.25 -7.67
C SER A 627 -12.39 1.92 -8.42
N HIS A 628 -13.08 1.79 -9.56
CA HIS A 628 -12.99 0.61 -10.41
C HIS A 628 -11.54 0.32 -10.86
N SER A 629 -10.78 1.37 -11.21
CA SER A 629 -9.38 1.23 -11.59
C SER A 629 -8.51 0.67 -10.44
N GLN A 630 -8.82 1.00 -9.18
CA GLN A 630 -8.10 0.48 -8.02
C GLN A 630 -8.43 -1.00 -7.77
N GLU A 631 -9.70 -1.39 -7.83
CA GLU A 631 -10.11 -2.79 -7.66
C GLU A 631 -9.53 -3.66 -8.79
N ILE A 632 -9.69 -3.27 -10.05
CA ILE A 632 -9.09 -4.00 -11.19
C ILE A 632 -7.58 -4.18 -11.01
N GLY A 633 -6.86 -3.13 -10.61
CA GLY A 633 -5.43 -3.22 -10.34
C GLY A 633 -5.09 -4.13 -9.15
N GLY A 634 -5.99 -4.28 -8.17
CA GLY A 634 -5.89 -5.24 -7.08
C GLY A 634 -6.05 -6.68 -7.57
N VAL A 635 -7.07 -6.92 -8.38
CA VAL A 635 -7.32 -8.24 -9.00
C VAL A 635 -6.12 -8.69 -9.83
N VAL A 636 -5.60 -7.82 -10.71
CA VAL A 636 -4.43 -8.15 -11.57
C VAL A 636 -3.22 -8.53 -10.71
N MET A 637 -2.94 -7.77 -9.64
CA MET A 637 -1.82 -8.08 -8.75
C MET A 637 -2.05 -9.39 -7.97
N GLY A 638 -3.30 -9.68 -7.57
CA GLY A 638 -3.66 -10.96 -6.95
C GLY A 638 -3.53 -12.16 -7.91
N ILE A 639 -3.79 -11.97 -9.22
CA ILE A 639 -3.53 -12.99 -10.24
C ILE A 639 -2.03 -13.28 -10.33
N GLY A 640 -1.18 -12.22 -10.34
CA GLY A 640 0.26 -12.37 -10.33
C GLY A 640 0.76 -13.17 -9.14
N MET A 641 0.35 -12.80 -7.93
CA MET A 641 0.67 -13.52 -6.70
C MET A 641 0.27 -15.00 -6.77
N ALA A 642 -0.92 -15.28 -7.32
CA ALA A 642 -1.42 -16.65 -7.38
C ALA A 642 -0.70 -17.53 -8.41
N LEU A 643 -0.26 -16.99 -9.56
CA LEU A 643 0.10 -17.81 -10.73
C LEU A 643 1.54 -17.62 -11.22
N SER A 644 2.17 -16.48 -11.00
CA SER A 644 3.42 -16.15 -11.72
C SER A 644 4.48 -15.42 -10.92
N GLU A 645 4.12 -14.65 -9.89
CA GLU A 645 5.07 -13.85 -9.13
C GLU A 645 5.72 -14.66 -8.01
N GLY A 646 7.04 -14.56 -7.92
CA GLY A 646 7.83 -15.16 -6.86
C GLY A 646 9.30 -14.86 -7.06
N THR A 647 10.02 -14.57 -5.98
CA THR A 647 11.46 -14.30 -6.02
C THR A 647 12.22 -15.57 -5.68
N GLU A 648 13.07 -15.99 -6.61
CA GLU A 648 13.99 -17.11 -6.42
C GLU A 648 15.26 -16.65 -5.70
N VAL A 649 15.57 -17.28 -4.57
CA VAL A 649 16.78 -17.01 -3.80
C VAL A 649 17.78 -18.16 -3.96
N ASP A 650 18.98 -17.83 -4.47
CA ASP A 650 20.11 -18.75 -4.43
C ASP A 650 20.70 -18.76 -3.01
N HIS A 651 20.29 -19.70 -2.20
CA HIS A 651 20.73 -19.79 -0.80
C HIS A 651 22.23 -20.08 -0.64
N ARG A 652 22.88 -20.63 -1.67
CA ARG A 652 24.32 -20.87 -1.66
C ARG A 652 25.13 -19.58 -1.67
N TYR A 653 24.64 -18.57 -2.41
CA TYR A 653 25.29 -17.26 -2.54
C TYR A 653 24.51 -16.13 -1.88
N GLY A 654 23.33 -16.43 -1.30
CA GLY A 654 22.47 -15.47 -0.62
C GLY A 654 21.93 -14.36 -1.51
N ARG A 655 21.69 -14.63 -2.79
CA ARG A 655 21.29 -13.61 -3.78
C ARG A 655 19.99 -13.95 -4.49
N MET A 656 19.26 -12.93 -4.89
CA MET A 656 18.08 -13.06 -5.72
C MET A 656 18.46 -13.32 -7.17
N LEU A 657 17.90 -14.38 -7.79
CA LEU A 657 18.24 -14.84 -9.14
C LEU A 657 17.47 -14.09 -10.21
N ASN A 658 16.16 -14.03 -10.10
CA ASN A 658 15.24 -13.48 -11.09
C ASN A 658 14.99 -11.96 -10.89
N ALA A 659 16.07 -11.20 -10.70
CA ALA A 659 16.02 -9.76 -10.41
C ALA A 659 15.83 -8.89 -11.66
N SER A 660 14.89 -9.22 -12.52
CA SER A 660 14.51 -8.45 -13.71
C SER A 660 13.07 -8.75 -14.12
N LEU A 661 12.43 -7.86 -14.90
CA LEU A 661 11.09 -8.11 -15.44
C LEU A 661 11.06 -9.17 -16.55
N ALA A 662 12.23 -9.65 -17.02
CA ALA A 662 12.32 -10.77 -17.93
C ALA A 662 12.18 -12.12 -17.22
N ASP A 663 12.54 -12.16 -15.93
CA ASP A 663 12.60 -13.40 -15.14
C ASP A 663 11.61 -13.41 -13.98
N TYR A 664 11.20 -12.23 -13.48
CA TYR A 664 10.13 -12.06 -12.49
C TYR A 664 8.86 -11.66 -13.24
N HIS A 665 7.92 -12.59 -13.34
CA HIS A 665 6.77 -12.48 -14.24
C HIS A 665 5.58 -11.79 -13.56
N VAL A 666 5.41 -10.51 -13.80
CA VAL A 666 4.16 -9.80 -13.48
C VAL A 666 3.11 -10.10 -14.57
N PRO A 667 1.80 -10.13 -14.26
CA PRO A 667 0.76 -10.31 -15.26
C PRO A 667 0.84 -9.25 -16.36
N VAL A 668 0.71 -9.70 -17.59
CA VAL A 668 0.61 -8.84 -18.77
C VAL A 668 -0.83 -8.82 -19.31
N ASN A 669 -1.11 -7.95 -20.26
CA ASN A 669 -2.46 -7.79 -20.79
C ASN A 669 -3.08 -9.10 -21.33
N ALA A 670 -2.24 -10.04 -21.81
CA ALA A 670 -2.69 -11.34 -22.28
C ALA A 670 -3.19 -12.29 -21.17
N ASP A 671 -2.77 -12.06 -19.91
CA ASP A 671 -3.16 -12.87 -18.75
C ASP A 671 -4.46 -12.38 -18.11
N VAL A 672 -4.93 -11.19 -18.53
CA VAL A 672 -6.08 -10.51 -17.92
C VAL A 672 -7.27 -10.55 -18.88
N HIS A 673 -8.31 -11.27 -18.46
CA HIS A 673 -9.55 -11.39 -19.23
C HIS A 673 -10.65 -10.50 -18.63
N LEU A 674 -11.83 -11.07 -18.37
CA LEU A 674 -12.96 -10.31 -17.83
C LEU A 674 -12.80 -10.07 -16.33
N ILE A 675 -12.70 -8.81 -15.94
CA ILE A 675 -12.79 -8.36 -14.55
C ILE A 675 -13.96 -7.39 -14.44
N GLU A 676 -14.94 -7.74 -13.63
CA GLU A 676 -16.07 -6.88 -13.30
C GLU A 676 -16.07 -6.59 -11.79
N THR A 677 -16.03 -5.31 -11.45
CA THR A 677 -16.03 -4.84 -10.06
C THR A 677 -17.32 -4.08 -9.77
N MET A 678 -17.90 -4.30 -8.60
CA MET A 678 -19.18 -3.72 -8.18
C MET A 678 -19.07 -3.15 -6.76
N PHE A 679 -19.76 -2.06 -6.51
CA PHE A 679 -19.82 -1.46 -5.18
C PHE A 679 -21.19 -1.68 -4.55
N VAL A 680 -21.19 -2.18 -3.31
CA VAL A 680 -22.35 -2.21 -2.45
C VAL A 680 -22.36 -0.92 -1.66
N GLU A 681 -23.46 -0.18 -1.74
CA GLU A 681 -23.59 1.10 -1.06
C GLU A 681 -23.61 0.93 0.46
N GLU A 682 -22.83 1.75 1.14
CA GLU A 682 -22.82 1.90 2.60
C GLU A 682 -22.79 3.40 2.94
N ASP A 683 -23.56 3.80 3.94
CA ASP A 683 -23.46 5.13 4.55
C ASP A 683 -22.88 4.97 5.96
N ASP A 684 -21.60 5.27 6.13
CA ASP A 684 -20.85 5.05 7.38
C ASP A 684 -20.13 6.32 7.84
N THR A 685 -20.89 7.28 8.33
CA THR A 685 -20.35 8.54 8.86
C THR A 685 -19.61 8.38 10.20
N ILE A 686 -19.69 7.20 10.84
CA ILE A 686 -18.92 6.88 12.06
C ILE A 686 -17.43 6.77 11.74
N VAL A 687 -17.06 6.19 10.60
CA VAL A 687 -15.65 6.02 10.24
C VAL A 687 -14.94 7.34 9.94
N ASN A 688 -15.62 8.28 9.31
CA ASN A 688 -15.19 9.66 9.06
C ASN A 688 -16.33 10.49 8.45
N PRO A 689 -16.22 11.84 8.43
CA PRO A 689 -17.31 12.71 7.93
C PRO A 689 -17.72 12.49 6.46
N LEU A 690 -16.86 11.85 5.65
CA LEU A 690 -17.17 11.55 4.25
C LEU A 690 -17.82 10.18 4.06
N GLY A 691 -17.83 9.33 5.09
CA GLY A 691 -18.35 7.97 5.02
C GLY A 691 -17.53 7.03 4.14
N VAL A 692 -16.25 7.36 3.82
CA VAL A 692 -15.41 6.55 2.95
C VAL A 692 -14.60 5.52 3.75
N LYS A 693 -14.38 4.34 3.17
CA LYS A 693 -13.52 3.29 3.72
C LYS A 693 -12.36 2.98 2.77
N GLY A 694 -11.35 2.28 3.29
CA GLY A 694 -10.19 1.86 2.49
C GLY A 694 -10.56 0.82 1.45
N MET A 695 -10.23 1.06 0.18
CA MET A 695 -10.49 0.14 -0.93
C MET A 695 -9.23 -0.23 -1.70
N GLY A 696 -8.24 0.65 -1.77
CA GLY A 696 -7.07 0.48 -2.64
C GLY A 696 -6.25 -0.79 -2.41
N GLU A 697 -6.46 -1.47 -1.29
CA GLU A 697 -5.81 -2.72 -0.91
C GLU A 697 -6.80 -3.89 -0.85
N LEU A 698 -8.09 -3.64 -0.61
CA LEU A 698 -9.12 -4.67 -0.48
C LEU A 698 -9.24 -5.55 -1.72
N GLY A 699 -9.21 -4.95 -2.92
CA GLY A 699 -9.45 -5.62 -4.20
C GLY A 699 -8.47 -6.74 -4.56
N MET A 700 -7.36 -6.92 -3.81
CA MET A 700 -6.49 -8.08 -4.05
C MET A 700 -6.61 -9.16 -2.97
N VAL A 701 -7.20 -8.85 -1.81
CA VAL A 701 -7.06 -9.66 -0.59
C VAL A 701 -7.55 -11.11 -0.75
N GLY A 702 -8.70 -11.32 -1.35
CA GLY A 702 -9.27 -12.67 -1.56
C GLY A 702 -8.85 -13.35 -2.86
N ILE A 703 -8.23 -12.63 -3.80
CA ILE A 703 -7.97 -13.13 -5.17
C ILE A 703 -7.10 -14.38 -5.19
N PRO A 704 -5.94 -14.45 -4.50
CA PRO A 704 -5.09 -15.64 -4.56
C PRO A 704 -5.79 -16.90 -4.02
N ALA A 705 -6.55 -16.75 -2.93
CA ALA A 705 -7.32 -17.86 -2.37
C ALA A 705 -8.45 -18.32 -3.29
N ALA A 706 -9.21 -17.37 -3.87
CA ALA A 706 -10.28 -17.69 -4.81
C ALA A 706 -9.75 -18.42 -6.06
N ILE A 707 -8.55 -18.03 -6.57
CA ILE A 707 -7.88 -18.74 -7.67
C ILE A 707 -7.48 -20.15 -7.23
N ALA A 708 -6.84 -20.33 -6.07
CA ALA A 708 -6.44 -21.63 -5.56
C ALA A 708 -7.66 -22.57 -5.37
N ASN A 709 -8.77 -22.04 -4.86
CA ASN A 709 -10.03 -22.76 -4.70
C ASN A 709 -10.65 -23.12 -6.06
N ALA A 710 -10.58 -22.23 -7.05
CA ALA A 710 -11.01 -22.50 -8.42
C ALA A 710 -10.14 -23.58 -9.10
N VAL A 711 -8.82 -23.54 -8.90
CA VAL A 711 -7.89 -24.56 -9.41
C VAL A 711 -8.20 -25.92 -8.78
N PHE A 712 -8.47 -25.98 -7.49
CA PHE A 712 -8.90 -27.23 -6.86
C PHE A 712 -10.21 -27.74 -7.48
N HIS A 713 -11.20 -26.89 -7.67
CA HIS A 713 -12.46 -27.28 -8.27
C HIS A 713 -12.26 -27.77 -9.73
N ALA A 714 -11.34 -27.15 -10.50
CA ALA A 714 -11.01 -27.59 -11.85
C ALA A 714 -10.28 -28.95 -11.86
N THR A 715 -9.31 -29.16 -10.96
CA THR A 715 -8.32 -30.23 -11.08
C THR A 715 -8.44 -31.34 -10.04
N GLY A 716 -9.06 -31.08 -8.89
CA GLY A 716 -9.06 -31.93 -7.72
C GLY A 716 -7.75 -31.88 -6.91
N LYS A 717 -6.77 -31.03 -7.31
CA LYS A 717 -5.48 -30.88 -6.62
C LYS A 717 -5.50 -29.66 -5.71
N ARG A 718 -5.27 -29.82 -4.42
CA ARG A 718 -5.11 -28.73 -3.46
C ARG A 718 -3.67 -28.22 -3.49
N ILE A 719 -3.50 -27.02 -4.03
CA ILE A 719 -2.20 -26.33 -4.05
C ILE A 719 -2.20 -25.33 -2.88
N ARG A 720 -1.28 -25.51 -1.96
CA ARG A 720 -1.13 -24.71 -0.74
C ARG A 720 0.14 -23.86 -0.76
N GLU A 721 0.83 -23.84 -1.86
CA GLU A 721 2.08 -23.11 -2.10
C GLU A 721 1.96 -22.28 -3.36
N LEU A 722 2.09 -20.94 -3.22
CA LEU A 722 2.12 -20.01 -4.33
C LEU A 722 3.55 -19.82 -4.88
N PRO A 723 3.68 -19.43 -6.17
CA PRO A 723 2.64 -19.40 -7.19
C PRO A 723 2.20 -20.81 -7.62
N ILE A 724 0.99 -20.92 -8.14
CA ILE A 724 0.44 -22.18 -8.71
C ILE A 724 1.01 -22.36 -10.12
N THR A 725 2.20 -22.91 -10.19
CA THR A 725 2.91 -23.14 -11.45
C THR A 725 2.43 -24.42 -12.15
N PRO A 726 2.59 -24.55 -13.50
CA PRO A 726 2.12 -25.70 -14.27
C PRO A 726 2.64 -27.05 -13.77
N ASP A 727 3.90 -27.14 -13.32
CA ASP A 727 4.52 -28.35 -12.79
C ASP A 727 3.77 -28.92 -11.57
N LYS A 728 3.15 -28.07 -10.75
CA LYS A 728 2.33 -28.49 -9.59
C LYS A 728 1.01 -29.14 -10.01
N LEU A 729 0.59 -28.95 -11.26
CA LEU A 729 -0.68 -29.44 -11.79
C LEU A 729 -0.53 -30.61 -12.77
N ILE A 730 0.65 -30.87 -13.29
CA ILE A 730 0.97 -32.04 -14.14
C ILE A 730 1.21 -33.27 -13.24
N GLY A 731 0.81 -34.47 -13.69
CA GLY A 731 1.05 -35.74 -12.98
C GLY A 731 -0.15 -36.34 -12.28
#